data_16fb8fdb2a2ae58b5176c3d43ac3ef95
#
_entry.id   16fb8fdb2a2ae58b5176c3d43ac3ef95
#
_cell.length_a   1.000
_cell.length_b   1.000
_cell.length_c   1.000
_cell.angle_alpha   90.00
_cell.angle_beta   90.00
_cell.angle_gamma   90.00
#
_symmetry.space_group_name_H-M   'P 1'
#
loop_
_entity.id
_entity.type
_entity.pdbx_description
1 polymer ?
#
loop_
_entity_poly.entity_id
_entity_poly.type
_entity_poly.pdbx_seq_one_letter_code
_entity_poly.pdbx_strand_id
1 'polypeptide(L)'
;MGQIILAYLNNKIQLAELIEAADHANKIRIKTGRNKEQKTHAKNQIYLTNICVKNPKDFVDFSNKVAETFEKVDLKKAWEHLINQSYSSISVEDILTALDLPLDSHEFKVSVFLSINNDDTYFQFKSNQIQMISKTEVLQKIKIMDQRKIADEKKARLAKILLNGQFHQQFQKDDLEITENLKSIVLYGDKKIKKSEIFEFCEKFLNTTQRSDIFELLVKNKILEKNLPVELYQAEIPIKFSSKIHKITESITTQNYDDYEDLTNLETYTIDDESTKDRDDAFSFQQNFLWIHITDLTNLFDKNSEIDIEAFNRSRSIYLPEFTIPMLPPKISQEVGSINPNQPQKCISLKLEINSQNKIIDWDFKKTLITSTKSLSYNEVELIIEDQNHKLNKTFNNLDKICFESRNERILAGAFSFDRPQVKFSGISTENIQVILESNLLKSKLIIAELMIIFNQFAALFCYTNKLPAIYRTQEIVDLPEFTYSNAYSWYKTSQHLRPARISTKAKEHSGLGTALYVQSTSPLRRFSDLVMQRQIKSLIDSTNSPYDIKEISSIGVYGESLAKNLSRIEESRKKYWFLVYLKQSLLNNSVTIFDGIVLETDGNTLGRLFELRDFPFRFRCEIPKSIQEGENITIKLNSVDLWNRAAQFAYKF
;
A
#
# COMPACT_ATOMS: atom_id res chain seq x y z
N MET A 1 28.87 -3.43 60.04
CA MET A 1 29.68 -4.08 58.99
C MET A 1 28.76 -4.96 58.17
N GLY A 2 28.72 -4.78 56.86
CA GLY A 2 27.92 -5.58 55.98
C GLY A 2 28.43 -7.02 55.88
N GLN A 3 27.53 -8.00 55.64
CA GLN A 3 27.91 -9.39 55.39
C GLN A 3 27.54 -9.76 53.94
N ILE A 4 28.32 -10.62 53.33
CA ILE A 4 28.00 -11.13 51.98
C ILE A 4 26.88 -12.15 52.08
N ILE A 5 25.82 -11.93 51.29
CA ILE A 5 24.68 -12.83 51.19
C ILE A 5 24.41 -13.21 49.74
N LEU A 6 23.66 -14.29 49.56
CA LEU A 6 23.03 -14.66 48.32
C LEU A 6 21.54 -14.35 48.46
N ALA A 7 20.99 -13.59 47.53
CA ALA A 7 19.60 -13.17 47.58
C ALA A 7 18.88 -13.34 46.22
N TYR A 8 17.56 -13.63 46.27
CA TYR A 8 16.71 -13.72 45.09
C TYR A 8 16.16 -12.31 44.75
N LEU A 9 16.67 -11.71 43.72
CA LEU A 9 16.39 -10.36 43.30
C LEU A 9 16.04 -10.32 41.80
N ASN A 10 14.95 -9.67 41.42
CA ASN A 10 14.53 -9.55 40.02
C ASN A 10 14.50 -10.89 39.27
N ASN A 11 13.95 -11.92 39.90
CA ASN A 11 13.86 -13.29 39.38
C ASN A 11 15.23 -13.98 39.14
N LYS A 12 16.29 -13.52 39.79
CA LYS A 12 17.63 -14.16 39.73
C LYS A 12 18.28 -14.20 41.08
N ILE A 13 19.09 -15.23 41.30
CA ILE A 13 19.94 -15.34 42.47
C ILE A 13 21.19 -14.48 42.23
N GLN A 14 21.51 -13.60 43.18
CA GLN A 14 22.64 -12.66 43.07
C GLN A 14 23.36 -12.49 44.37
N LEU A 15 24.68 -12.24 44.32
CA LEU A 15 25.47 -11.80 45.43
C LEU A 15 25.09 -10.36 45.83
N ALA A 16 24.94 -10.11 47.11
CA ALA A 16 24.72 -8.80 47.66
C ALA A 16 25.40 -8.66 49.02
N GLU A 17 25.63 -7.44 49.44
CA GLU A 17 26.07 -7.08 50.81
C GLU A 17 24.82 -6.78 51.64
N LEU A 18 24.65 -7.44 52.76
CA LEU A 18 23.62 -7.18 53.76
C LEU A 18 24.07 -5.97 54.60
N ILE A 19 23.42 -4.81 54.47
CA ILE A 19 23.75 -3.57 55.19
C ILE A 19 23.01 -3.52 56.53
N GLU A 20 21.72 -3.86 56.50
CA GLU A 20 20.85 -3.85 57.70
C GLU A 20 20.09 -5.16 57.79
N ALA A 21 20.04 -5.74 59.00
CA ALA A 21 19.22 -6.91 59.29
C ALA A 21 17.73 -6.58 59.18
N ALA A 22 16.86 -7.62 59.25
CA ALA A 22 15.43 -7.47 59.09
C ALA A 22 14.83 -6.48 60.09
N ASP A 23 14.08 -5.51 59.56
CA ASP A 23 13.30 -4.54 60.32
C ASP A 23 11.96 -5.14 60.80
N HIS A 24 11.16 -4.37 61.52
CA HIS A 24 9.84 -4.78 62.02
C HIS A 24 8.86 -5.21 60.88
N ALA A 25 9.13 -4.77 59.64
CA ALA A 25 8.36 -5.18 58.44
C ALA A 25 8.98 -6.39 57.74
N ASN A 26 9.91 -7.08 58.35
CA ASN A 26 10.64 -8.23 57.82
C ASN A 26 11.36 -7.94 56.50
N LYS A 27 11.91 -6.71 56.37
CA LYS A 27 12.68 -6.26 55.22
C LYS A 27 14.13 -6.07 55.58
N ILE A 28 15.02 -6.57 54.75
CA ILE A 28 16.48 -6.36 54.82
C ILE A 28 16.92 -5.28 53.85
N ARG A 29 17.99 -4.58 54.16
CA ARG A 29 18.62 -3.62 53.28
C ARG A 29 19.92 -4.21 52.73
N ILE A 30 20.01 -4.24 51.42
CA ILE A 30 21.12 -4.88 50.73
C ILE A 30 21.72 -3.94 49.68
N LYS A 31 23.00 -4.18 49.36
CA LYS A 31 23.73 -3.48 48.31
C LYS A 31 24.26 -4.49 47.31
N THR A 32 23.95 -4.30 46.04
CA THR A 32 24.42 -5.16 44.94
C THR A 32 25.76 -4.68 44.40
N GLY A 33 26.48 -5.54 43.65
CA GLY A 33 27.80 -5.22 43.07
C GLY A 33 27.86 -3.96 42.18
N ARG A 34 26.70 -3.39 41.79
CA ARG A 34 26.59 -2.12 41.07
C ARG A 34 26.45 -0.90 42.03
N ASN A 35 26.79 -1.06 43.28
CA ASN A 35 26.62 -0.04 44.35
C ASN A 35 25.17 0.45 44.52
N LYS A 36 24.18 -0.28 44.08
CA LYS A 36 22.77 0.08 44.21
C LYS A 36 22.21 -0.51 45.48
N GLU A 37 21.79 0.36 46.41
CA GLU A 37 21.10 -0.04 47.64
C GLU A 37 19.60 -0.23 47.35
N GLN A 38 19.02 -1.29 47.93
CA GLN A 38 17.59 -1.55 47.85
C GLN A 38 17.09 -2.33 49.08
N LYS A 39 15.81 -2.13 49.41
CA LYS A 39 15.14 -2.95 50.42
C LYS A 39 14.46 -4.15 49.75
N THR A 40 14.62 -5.34 50.34
CA THR A 40 13.94 -6.56 49.90
C THR A 40 13.41 -7.30 51.11
N HIS A 41 12.52 -8.29 50.89
CA HIS A 41 11.96 -9.08 51.98
C HIS A 41 13.03 -10.08 52.50
N ALA A 42 13.10 -10.29 53.83
CA ALA A 42 14.08 -11.22 54.41
C ALA A 42 13.97 -12.65 53.87
N LYS A 43 12.77 -13.08 53.44
CA LYS A 43 12.57 -14.39 52.77
C LYS A 43 13.32 -14.54 51.44
N ASN A 44 13.78 -13.45 50.83
CA ASN A 44 14.57 -13.46 49.62
C ASN A 44 16.06 -13.71 49.89
N GLN A 45 16.51 -13.74 51.11
CA GLN A 45 17.84 -14.17 51.51
C GLN A 45 17.93 -15.71 51.42
N ILE A 46 18.78 -16.21 50.55
CA ILE A 46 18.96 -17.63 50.30
C ILE A 46 20.05 -18.20 51.15
N TYR A 47 21.19 -17.50 51.22
CA TYR A 47 22.38 -17.97 51.92
C TYR A 47 23.15 -16.79 52.55
N LEU A 48 23.64 -17.01 53.79
CA LEU A 48 24.49 -16.06 54.51
C LEU A 48 25.89 -16.62 54.58
N THR A 49 26.90 -15.91 54.10
CA THR A 49 28.28 -16.42 54.02
C THR A 49 29.09 -16.24 55.29
N ASN A 50 28.64 -15.51 56.28
CA ASN A 50 29.40 -15.09 57.46
C ASN A 50 30.68 -14.26 57.15
N ILE A 51 30.91 -13.87 55.91
CA ILE A 51 32.03 -13.03 55.48
C ILE A 51 31.68 -11.59 55.62
N CYS A 52 32.42 -10.84 56.45
CA CYS A 52 32.21 -9.43 56.68
C CYS A 52 32.90 -8.58 55.64
N VAL A 53 32.16 -7.60 55.09
CA VAL A 53 32.68 -6.57 54.16
C VAL A 53 33.19 -5.39 55.03
N LYS A 54 34.50 -5.24 55.11
CA LYS A 54 35.14 -4.11 55.81
C LYS A 54 35.39 -2.93 54.86
N ASN A 55 35.65 -3.25 53.60
CA ASN A 55 35.84 -2.30 52.52
C ASN A 55 35.28 -2.86 51.18
N PRO A 56 35.01 -2.03 50.18
CA PRO A 56 34.44 -2.51 48.88
C PRO A 56 35.28 -3.57 48.16
N LYS A 57 36.59 -3.64 48.46
CA LYS A 57 37.49 -4.62 47.85
C LYS A 57 37.18 -6.05 48.34
N ASP A 58 36.74 -6.20 49.58
CA ASP A 58 36.42 -7.51 50.16
C ASP A 58 35.28 -8.21 49.38
N PHE A 59 34.28 -7.44 48.94
CA PHE A 59 33.16 -7.93 48.10
C PHE A 59 33.66 -8.35 46.71
N VAL A 60 34.54 -7.55 46.12
CA VAL A 60 35.10 -7.83 44.78
C VAL A 60 35.98 -9.07 44.83
N ASP A 61 36.87 -9.16 45.84
CA ASP A 61 37.76 -10.30 46.00
C ASP A 61 36.97 -11.61 46.24
N PHE A 62 35.89 -11.57 47.03
CA PHE A 62 35.02 -12.73 47.19
C PHE A 62 34.29 -13.08 45.87
N SER A 63 33.79 -12.10 45.15
CA SER A 63 33.13 -12.30 43.85
C SER A 63 34.06 -12.91 42.83
N ASN A 64 35.33 -12.53 42.79
CA ASN A 64 36.35 -13.12 41.91
C ASN A 64 36.61 -14.61 42.27
N LYS A 65 36.74 -14.92 43.58
CA LYS A 65 36.88 -16.30 44.02
C LYS A 65 35.67 -17.16 43.69
N VAL A 66 34.46 -16.62 43.81
CA VAL A 66 33.22 -17.28 43.39
C VAL A 66 33.26 -17.55 41.90
N ALA A 67 33.72 -16.63 41.06
CA ALA A 67 33.86 -16.82 39.63
C ALA A 67 34.85 -17.98 39.28
N GLU A 68 35.98 -18.07 39.99
CA GLU A 68 36.95 -19.15 39.84
C GLU A 68 36.41 -20.53 40.27
N THR A 69 35.59 -20.57 41.34
CA THR A 69 34.99 -21.80 41.84
C THR A 69 33.75 -22.22 41.05
N PHE A 70 33.05 -21.28 40.39
CA PHE A 70 31.87 -21.50 39.58
C PHE A 70 32.16 -22.48 38.41
N GLU A 71 33.29 -22.35 37.75
CA GLU A 71 33.71 -23.21 36.65
C GLU A 71 34.01 -24.66 37.08
N LYS A 72 34.22 -24.88 38.41
CA LYS A 72 34.52 -26.21 38.97
C LYS A 72 33.26 -26.98 39.39
N VAL A 73 32.09 -26.34 39.38
CA VAL A 73 30.80 -26.94 39.77
C VAL A 73 30.15 -27.61 38.58
N ASP A 74 30.29 -28.89 38.43
CA ASP A 74 29.64 -29.70 37.40
C ASP A 74 28.34 -30.33 37.94
N LEU A 75 27.21 -29.63 37.69
CA LEU A 75 25.89 -30.09 38.15
C LEU A 75 25.45 -31.40 37.53
N LYS A 76 25.89 -31.72 36.31
CA LYS A 76 25.61 -33.00 35.67
C LYS A 76 26.26 -34.14 36.42
N LYS A 77 27.55 -34.01 36.70
CA LYS A 77 28.33 -35.03 37.45
C LYS A 77 27.77 -35.23 38.85
N ALA A 78 27.40 -34.16 39.56
CA ALA A 78 26.75 -34.25 40.87
C ALA A 78 25.42 -34.99 40.79
N TRP A 79 24.58 -34.68 39.81
CA TRP A 79 23.28 -35.33 39.58
C TRP A 79 23.45 -36.81 39.26
N GLU A 80 24.39 -37.22 38.42
CA GLU A 80 24.67 -38.61 38.06
C GLU A 80 25.08 -39.43 39.31
N HIS A 81 25.80 -38.81 40.26
CA HIS A 81 26.16 -39.47 41.54
C HIS A 81 24.97 -39.62 42.50
N LEU A 82 24.09 -38.61 42.55
CA LEU A 82 23.02 -38.52 43.55
C LEU A 82 21.71 -39.19 43.11
N ILE A 83 21.45 -39.34 41.81
CA ILE A 83 20.16 -39.81 41.29
C ILE A 83 19.76 -41.21 41.71
N ASN A 84 20.73 -42.06 42.00
CA ASN A 84 20.50 -43.46 42.44
C ASN A 84 20.39 -43.57 43.97
N GLN A 85 20.50 -42.48 44.72
CA GLN A 85 20.42 -42.44 46.18
C GLN A 85 19.04 -41.89 46.58
N SER A 86 18.46 -42.44 47.66
CA SER A 86 17.15 -42.02 48.14
C SER A 86 17.28 -40.80 49.05
N TYR A 87 17.16 -39.59 48.47
CA TYR A 87 17.14 -38.34 49.26
C TYR A 87 15.72 -37.81 49.38
N SER A 88 15.36 -37.40 50.59
CA SER A 88 14.09 -36.67 50.84
C SER A 88 14.20 -35.17 50.51
N SER A 89 15.41 -34.60 50.61
CA SER A 89 15.80 -33.25 50.18
C SER A 89 17.31 -33.26 49.93
N ILE A 90 17.79 -32.42 49.06
CA ILE A 90 19.20 -32.25 48.73
C ILE A 90 19.72 -30.94 49.29
N SER A 91 20.84 -31.01 49.96
CA SER A 91 21.58 -29.84 50.49
C SER A 91 22.69 -29.41 49.50
N VAL A 92 23.23 -28.23 49.69
CA VAL A 92 24.45 -27.79 48.96
C VAL A 92 25.62 -28.67 49.27
N GLU A 93 25.72 -29.13 50.53
CA GLU A 93 26.77 -30.04 51.02
C GLU A 93 26.74 -31.41 50.31
N ASP A 94 25.55 -31.94 50.02
CA ASP A 94 25.41 -33.19 49.28
C ASP A 94 25.97 -33.04 47.84
N ILE A 95 25.69 -31.91 47.17
CA ILE A 95 26.22 -31.61 45.83
C ILE A 95 27.74 -31.46 45.88
N LEU A 96 28.28 -30.76 46.85
CA LEU A 96 29.74 -30.59 47.02
C LEU A 96 30.42 -31.90 47.30
N THR A 97 29.84 -32.74 48.15
CA THR A 97 30.32 -34.13 48.44
C THR A 97 30.36 -34.96 47.18
N ALA A 98 29.29 -34.93 46.39
CA ALA A 98 29.22 -35.69 45.13
C ALA A 98 30.28 -35.24 44.09
N LEU A 99 30.78 -34.02 44.22
CA LEU A 99 31.83 -33.46 43.36
C LEU A 99 33.23 -33.53 43.94
N ASP A 100 33.39 -34.07 45.16
CA ASP A 100 34.66 -34.09 45.91
C ASP A 100 35.25 -32.64 46.12
N LEU A 101 34.36 -31.69 46.45
CA LEU A 101 34.71 -30.28 46.64
C LEU A 101 34.68 -29.89 48.14
N PRO A 102 35.41 -28.83 48.54
CA PRO A 102 35.51 -28.42 49.95
C PRO A 102 34.15 -28.01 50.52
N LEU A 103 33.73 -28.65 51.61
CA LEU A 103 32.40 -28.43 52.24
C LEU A 103 32.37 -27.15 53.06
N ASP A 104 33.48 -26.66 53.56
CA ASP A 104 33.55 -25.46 54.40
C ASP A 104 33.75 -24.17 53.63
N SER A 105 33.93 -24.26 52.30
CA SER A 105 34.10 -23.07 51.47
C SER A 105 32.77 -22.38 51.12
N HIS A 106 32.61 -21.16 51.57
CA HIS A 106 31.46 -20.32 51.19
C HIS A 106 31.44 -19.99 49.69
N GLU A 107 32.61 -19.90 49.03
CA GLU A 107 32.74 -19.64 47.61
C GLU A 107 32.13 -20.80 46.81
N PHE A 108 32.44 -22.06 47.15
CA PHE A 108 31.83 -23.23 46.46
C PHE A 108 30.34 -23.35 46.74
N LYS A 109 29.86 -23.08 47.96
CA LYS A 109 28.45 -23.11 48.30
C LYS A 109 27.66 -22.08 47.47
N VAL A 110 28.18 -20.86 47.36
CA VAL A 110 27.59 -19.81 46.52
C VAL A 110 27.61 -20.22 45.04
N SER A 111 28.70 -20.80 44.57
CA SER A 111 28.82 -21.26 43.19
C SER A 111 27.80 -22.33 42.84
N VAL A 112 27.47 -23.27 43.73
CA VAL A 112 26.41 -24.26 43.52
C VAL A 112 25.04 -23.56 43.31
N PHE A 113 24.65 -22.62 44.15
CA PHE A 113 23.40 -21.90 43.97
C PHE A 113 23.35 -21.09 42.65
N LEU A 114 24.46 -20.43 42.30
CA LEU A 114 24.57 -19.68 41.08
C LEU A 114 24.51 -20.63 39.84
N SER A 115 25.17 -21.78 39.93
CA SER A 115 25.14 -22.79 38.85
C SER A 115 23.72 -23.33 38.63
N ILE A 116 22.97 -23.66 39.69
CA ILE A 116 21.57 -24.10 39.62
C ILE A 116 20.67 -22.98 39.01
N ASN A 117 20.94 -21.74 39.36
CA ASN A 117 20.18 -20.61 38.82
C ASN A 117 20.49 -20.33 37.33
N ASN A 118 21.71 -20.65 36.89
CA ASN A 118 22.15 -20.53 35.48
C ASN A 118 21.71 -21.71 34.61
N ASP A 119 21.71 -22.89 35.18
CA ASP A 119 21.26 -24.14 34.51
C ASP A 119 20.41 -24.97 35.46
N ASP A 120 19.09 -24.95 35.25
CA ASP A 120 18.10 -25.68 36.04
C ASP A 120 17.81 -27.08 35.45
N THR A 121 18.70 -27.63 34.63
CA THR A 121 18.49 -28.91 33.95
C THR A 121 18.48 -30.08 34.94
N TYR A 122 19.38 -30.09 35.90
CA TYR A 122 19.63 -31.18 36.80
C TYR A 122 19.05 -30.94 38.22
N PHE A 123 19.11 -29.73 38.68
CA PHE A 123 18.58 -29.25 39.96
C PHE A 123 17.76 -27.97 39.75
N GLN A 124 16.79 -27.77 40.60
CA GLN A 124 16.03 -26.51 40.65
C GLN A 124 15.94 -25.99 42.07
N PHE A 125 15.95 -24.65 42.21
CA PHE A 125 15.75 -24.04 43.52
C PHE A 125 14.31 -23.60 43.65
N LYS A 126 13.55 -24.24 44.55
CA LYS A 126 12.12 -24.01 44.72
C LYS A 126 11.74 -24.00 46.21
N SER A 127 10.92 -23.05 46.62
CA SER A 127 10.47 -22.95 48.02
C SER A 127 11.64 -22.98 49.07
N ASN A 128 12.74 -22.32 48.72
CA ASN A 128 13.95 -22.25 49.54
C ASN A 128 14.71 -23.58 49.70
N GLN A 129 14.47 -24.55 48.86
CA GLN A 129 15.12 -25.84 48.86
C GLN A 129 15.66 -26.21 47.49
N ILE A 130 16.75 -26.97 47.44
CA ILE A 130 17.27 -27.55 46.22
C ILE A 130 16.52 -28.88 46.01
N GLN A 131 15.91 -28.99 44.84
CA GLN A 131 15.22 -30.21 44.39
C GLN A 131 15.98 -30.82 43.23
N MET A 132 16.25 -32.11 43.29
CA MET A 132 16.81 -32.85 42.18
C MET A 132 15.71 -33.19 41.18
N ILE A 133 16.03 -33.01 39.90
CA ILE A 133 15.09 -33.30 38.80
C ILE A 133 15.17 -34.78 38.44
N SER A 134 14.00 -35.36 38.19
CA SER A 134 13.92 -36.80 37.85
C SER A 134 14.62 -37.09 36.50
N LYS A 135 15.10 -38.34 36.34
CA LYS A 135 15.77 -38.78 35.14
C LYS A 135 14.95 -38.57 33.87
N THR A 136 13.64 -38.80 33.97
CA THR A 136 12.70 -38.58 32.84
C THR A 136 12.60 -37.12 32.45
N GLU A 137 12.50 -36.21 33.43
CA GLU A 137 12.42 -34.77 33.19
C GLU A 137 13.74 -34.18 32.67
N VAL A 138 14.89 -34.65 33.18
CA VAL A 138 16.23 -34.26 32.67
C VAL A 138 16.37 -34.65 31.20
N LEU A 139 15.98 -35.89 30.84
CA LEU A 139 16.03 -36.33 29.44
C LEU A 139 15.10 -35.51 28.54
N GLN A 140 13.91 -35.12 29.04
CA GLN A 140 13.02 -34.25 28.29
C GLN A 140 13.60 -32.83 28.10
N LYS A 141 14.18 -32.24 29.16
CA LYS A 141 14.83 -30.93 29.09
C LYS A 141 15.98 -30.94 28.10
N ILE A 142 16.88 -31.94 28.16
CA ILE A 142 18.00 -32.07 27.23
C ILE A 142 17.47 -32.19 25.79
N LYS A 143 16.49 -33.06 25.55
CA LYS A 143 15.87 -33.18 24.22
C LYS A 143 15.31 -31.86 23.69
N ILE A 144 14.64 -31.08 24.53
CA ILE A 144 14.14 -29.76 24.15
C ILE A 144 15.30 -28.80 23.84
N MET A 145 16.35 -28.80 24.64
CA MET A 145 17.53 -27.95 24.42
C MET A 145 18.24 -28.32 23.11
N ASP A 146 18.44 -29.62 22.83
CA ASP A 146 19.04 -30.08 21.59
C ASP A 146 18.19 -29.71 20.38
N GLN A 147 16.85 -29.86 20.47
CA GLN A 147 15.93 -29.43 19.40
C GLN A 147 16.03 -27.95 19.16
N ARG A 148 16.09 -27.11 20.21
CA ARG A 148 16.27 -25.66 20.10
C ARG A 148 17.61 -25.32 19.44
N LYS A 149 18.68 -25.97 19.84
CA LYS A 149 20.02 -25.76 19.27
C LYS A 149 20.04 -26.08 17.77
N ILE A 150 19.47 -27.22 17.37
CA ILE A 150 19.35 -27.61 15.96
C ILE A 150 18.48 -26.58 15.18
N ALA A 151 17.38 -26.11 15.77
CA ALA A 151 16.54 -25.09 15.16
C ALA A 151 17.29 -23.75 14.98
N ASP A 152 18.05 -23.32 15.99
CA ASP A 152 18.86 -22.10 15.93
C ASP A 152 20.00 -22.22 14.90
N GLU A 153 20.65 -23.38 14.80
CA GLU A 153 21.68 -23.65 13.78
C GLU A 153 21.09 -23.57 12.36
N LYS A 154 19.88 -24.13 12.15
CA LYS A 154 19.16 -24.02 10.88
C LYS A 154 18.83 -22.55 10.56
N LYS A 155 18.30 -21.79 11.53
CA LYS A 155 18.00 -20.37 11.39
C LYS A 155 19.26 -19.54 11.06
N ALA A 156 20.37 -19.80 11.76
CA ALA A 156 21.64 -19.12 11.51
C ALA A 156 22.20 -19.42 10.11
N ARG A 157 22.08 -20.67 9.65
CA ARG A 157 22.44 -21.08 8.29
C ARG A 157 21.62 -20.30 7.25
N LEU A 158 20.27 -20.28 7.40
CA LEU A 158 19.39 -19.55 6.49
C LEU A 158 19.71 -18.05 6.44
N ALA A 159 19.92 -17.45 7.60
CA ALA A 159 20.29 -16.03 7.67
C ALA A 159 21.60 -15.75 6.92
N LYS A 160 22.62 -16.59 7.10
CA LYS A 160 23.90 -16.47 6.37
C LYS A 160 23.72 -16.59 4.85
N ILE A 161 22.88 -17.51 4.40
CA ILE A 161 22.53 -17.69 2.97
C ILE A 161 21.86 -16.43 2.43
N LEU A 162 20.86 -15.91 3.15
CA LEU A 162 20.14 -14.71 2.75
C LEU A 162 21.06 -13.47 2.70
N LEU A 163 21.89 -13.27 3.74
CA LEU A 163 22.83 -12.15 3.81
C LEU A 163 23.86 -12.17 2.67
N ASN A 164 24.28 -13.37 2.24
CA ASN A 164 25.21 -13.55 1.13
C ASN A 164 24.56 -13.49 -0.27
N GLY A 165 23.23 -13.50 -0.37
CA GLY A 165 22.53 -13.52 -1.67
C GLY A 165 22.57 -14.88 -2.37
N GLN A 166 22.69 -15.99 -1.62
CA GLN A 166 22.91 -17.35 -2.12
C GLN A 166 21.67 -18.25 -1.99
N PHE A 167 20.49 -17.68 -1.78
CA PHE A 167 19.27 -18.43 -1.50
C PHE A 167 18.98 -19.53 -2.53
N HIS A 168 18.96 -19.21 -3.83
CA HIS A 168 18.63 -20.19 -4.88
C HIS A 168 19.65 -21.31 -5.04
N GLN A 169 20.88 -21.12 -4.57
CA GLN A 169 21.95 -22.13 -4.67
C GLN A 169 21.92 -23.10 -3.49
N GLN A 170 21.46 -22.67 -2.32
CA GLN A 170 21.59 -23.39 -1.06
C GLN A 170 20.26 -23.60 -0.31
N PHE A 171 19.14 -23.31 -0.99
CA PHE A 171 17.79 -23.44 -0.45
C PHE A 171 17.47 -24.87 -0.04
N GLN A 172 16.83 -25.03 1.11
CA GLN A 172 16.29 -26.29 1.61
C GLN A 172 14.78 -26.16 1.84
N LYS A 173 14.07 -27.30 1.79
CA LYS A 173 12.61 -27.30 1.97
C LYS A 173 12.16 -26.68 3.30
N ASP A 174 12.94 -26.87 4.35
CA ASP A 174 12.68 -26.34 5.69
C ASP A 174 12.79 -24.80 5.75
N ASP A 175 13.42 -24.15 4.76
CA ASP A 175 13.59 -22.70 4.70
C ASP A 175 12.31 -21.96 4.22
N LEU A 176 11.36 -22.71 3.64
CA LEU A 176 10.13 -22.15 3.04
C LEU A 176 9.30 -21.36 4.04
N GLU A 177 9.06 -21.92 5.22
CA GLU A 177 8.18 -21.29 6.22
C GLU A 177 8.73 -19.93 6.66
N ILE A 178 10.01 -19.86 7.00
CA ILE A 178 10.65 -18.59 7.42
C ILE A 178 10.63 -17.59 6.26
N THR A 179 10.92 -18.05 5.04
CA THR A 179 10.95 -17.19 3.85
C THR A 179 9.57 -16.64 3.52
N GLU A 180 8.50 -17.45 3.59
CA GLU A 180 7.13 -16.99 3.40
C GLU A 180 6.68 -16.01 4.51
N ASN A 181 7.12 -16.22 5.74
CA ASN A 181 6.89 -15.29 6.83
C ASN A 181 7.62 -13.95 6.60
N LEU A 182 8.87 -13.96 6.11
CA LEU A 182 9.59 -12.73 5.72
C LEU A 182 8.88 -11.98 4.59
N LYS A 183 8.42 -12.70 3.56
CA LYS A 183 7.57 -12.09 2.51
C LYS A 183 6.31 -11.46 3.09
N SER A 184 5.64 -12.18 3.99
CA SER A 184 4.41 -11.69 4.62
C SER A 184 4.63 -10.41 5.44
N ILE A 185 5.77 -10.29 6.16
CA ILE A 185 6.15 -9.03 6.84
C ILE A 185 6.24 -7.89 5.82
N VAL A 186 6.94 -8.11 4.72
CA VAL A 186 7.13 -7.09 3.69
C VAL A 186 5.81 -6.71 3.02
N LEU A 187 4.99 -7.70 2.64
CA LEU A 187 3.79 -7.47 1.84
C LEU A 187 2.64 -6.92 2.68
N TYR A 188 2.41 -7.44 3.88
CA TYR A 188 1.21 -7.15 4.67
C TYR A 188 1.48 -6.39 5.97
N GLY A 189 2.76 -6.23 6.36
CA GLY A 189 3.13 -5.66 7.65
C GLY A 189 2.73 -6.56 8.82
N ASP A 190 2.64 -5.98 10.01
CA ASP A 190 2.41 -6.70 11.26
C ASP A 190 1.02 -7.36 11.40
N LYS A 191 0.10 -7.08 10.48
CA LYS A 191 -1.31 -7.45 10.62
C LYS A 191 -1.59 -8.95 10.56
N LYS A 192 -0.77 -9.73 9.85
CA LYS A 192 -1.05 -11.15 9.53
C LYS A 192 -0.11 -12.16 10.17
N ILE A 193 0.82 -11.74 11.03
CA ILE A 193 1.88 -12.62 11.53
C ILE A 193 1.75 -12.87 13.02
N LYS A 194 1.96 -14.13 13.46
CA LYS A 194 2.24 -14.45 14.87
C LYS A 194 3.59 -13.84 15.23
N LYS A 195 3.55 -12.71 15.93
CA LYS A 195 4.65 -11.74 16.10
C LYS A 195 5.95 -12.26 16.70
N SER A 196 5.98 -13.35 17.47
CA SER A 196 7.14 -13.66 18.32
C SER A 196 8.33 -14.30 17.58
N GLU A 197 8.12 -15.35 16.80
CA GLU A 197 9.24 -16.16 16.28
C GLU A 197 9.98 -15.52 15.10
N ILE A 198 9.26 -14.90 14.18
CA ILE A 198 9.89 -14.31 12.99
C ILE A 198 10.59 -12.98 13.32
N PHE A 199 10.05 -12.19 14.25
CA PHE A 199 10.74 -11.00 14.74
C PHE A 199 12.01 -11.35 15.51
N GLU A 200 11.99 -12.43 16.34
CA GLU A 200 13.19 -12.96 16.99
C GLU A 200 14.23 -13.41 15.95
N PHE A 201 13.80 -14.06 14.87
CA PHE A 201 14.68 -14.42 13.77
C PHE A 201 15.32 -13.19 13.12
N CYS A 202 14.51 -12.17 12.81
CA CYS A 202 15.00 -10.93 12.20
C CYS A 202 16.00 -10.20 13.13
N GLU A 203 15.68 -10.06 14.39
CA GLU A 203 16.53 -9.38 15.37
C GLU A 203 17.83 -10.16 15.65
N LYS A 204 17.73 -11.46 15.94
CA LYS A 204 18.84 -12.28 16.37
C LYS A 204 19.81 -12.67 15.24
N PHE A 205 19.27 -12.94 14.04
CA PHE A 205 20.05 -13.53 12.94
C PHE A 205 20.25 -12.59 11.75
N LEU A 206 19.31 -11.67 11.48
CA LEU A 206 19.46 -10.69 10.40
C LEU A 206 19.91 -9.31 10.91
N ASN A 207 19.90 -9.08 12.22
CA ASN A 207 20.24 -7.82 12.86
C ASN A 207 19.41 -6.62 12.36
N THR A 208 18.19 -6.87 11.92
CA THR A 208 17.24 -5.83 11.50
C THR A 208 15.80 -6.31 11.69
N THR A 209 14.92 -5.38 12.04
CA THR A 209 13.46 -5.56 12.05
C THR A 209 12.77 -4.60 11.08
N GLN A 210 13.54 -3.80 10.35
CA GLN A 210 12.99 -2.84 9.39
C GLN A 210 12.53 -3.53 8.12
N ARG A 211 11.31 -3.22 7.70
CA ARG A 211 10.70 -3.82 6.50
C ARG A 211 11.46 -3.50 5.21
N SER A 212 12.07 -2.31 5.13
CA SER A 212 12.93 -1.89 4.03
C SER A 212 14.11 -2.84 3.84
N ASP A 213 14.81 -3.15 4.93
CA ASP A 213 16.02 -3.99 4.89
C ASP A 213 15.66 -5.44 4.54
N ILE A 214 14.53 -5.93 5.12
CA ILE A 214 14.01 -7.27 4.78
C ILE A 214 13.61 -7.31 3.29
N PHE A 215 12.96 -6.27 2.76
CA PHE A 215 12.62 -6.18 1.34
C PHE A 215 13.88 -6.24 0.47
N GLU A 216 14.88 -5.40 0.74
CA GLU A 216 16.15 -5.40 0.00
C GLU A 216 16.86 -6.75 0.05
N LEU A 217 16.83 -7.42 1.21
CA LEU A 217 17.38 -8.76 1.39
C LEU A 217 16.66 -9.78 0.49
N LEU A 218 15.33 -9.76 0.44
CA LEU A 218 14.53 -10.65 -0.39
C LEU A 218 14.72 -10.36 -1.88
N VAL A 219 14.88 -9.10 -2.28
CA VAL A 219 15.20 -8.69 -3.65
C VAL A 219 16.60 -9.17 -4.04
N LYS A 220 17.60 -8.97 -3.19
CA LYS A 220 18.97 -9.45 -3.40
C LYS A 220 19.01 -10.97 -3.68
N ASN A 221 18.15 -11.70 -3.01
CA ASN A 221 18.01 -13.17 -3.18
C ASN A 221 17.02 -13.55 -4.30
N LYS A 222 16.51 -12.62 -5.10
CA LYS A 222 15.51 -12.86 -6.17
C LYS A 222 14.23 -13.56 -5.69
N ILE A 223 13.90 -13.41 -4.42
CA ILE A 223 12.67 -13.94 -3.80
C ILE A 223 11.50 -13.01 -4.06
N LEU A 224 11.76 -11.70 -4.09
CA LEU A 224 10.84 -10.65 -4.50
C LEU A 224 11.42 -9.85 -5.66
N GLU A 225 10.55 -9.30 -6.48
CA GLU A 225 10.93 -8.37 -7.54
C GLU A 225 11.29 -7.00 -6.97
N LYS A 226 12.32 -6.35 -7.52
CA LYS A 226 12.81 -5.03 -7.10
C LYS A 226 11.74 -3.94 -7.11
N ASN A 227 10.88 -3.96 -8.13
CA ASN A 227 9.86 -2.95 -8.37
C ASN A 227 8.46 -3.38 -7.92
N LEU A 228 8.36 -4.40 -7.05
CA LEU A 228 7.10 -4.95 -6.57
C LEU A 228 6.19 -3.84 -5.98
N PRO A 229 4.94 -3.72 -6.43
CA PRO A 229 3.99 -2.74 -5.88
C PRO A 229 3.42 -3.22 -4.53
N VAL A 230 4.21 -3.06 -3.47
CA VAL A 230 3.87 -3.52 -2.10
C VAL A 230 2.55 -2.91 -1.61
N GLU A 231 2.22 -1.70 -2.07
CA GLU A 231 0.98 -0.99 -1.74
C GLU A 231 -0.29 -1.79 -2.10
N LEU A 232 -0.26 -2.54 -3.19
CA LEU A 232 -1.39 -3.40 -3.60
C LEU A 232 -1.65 -4.52 -2.60
N TYR A 233 -0.58 -5.17 -2.11
CA TYR A 233 -0.66 -6.24 -1.13
C TYR A 233 -1.12 -5.72 0.23
N GLN A 234 -0.64 -4.54 0.65
CA GLN A 234 -1.05 -3.89 1.90
C GLN A 234 -2.53 -3.50 1.90
N ALA A 235 -3.04 -3.11 0.74
CA ALA A 235 -4.45 -2.78 0.53
C ALA A 235 -5.31 -4.01 0.20
N GLU A 236 -4.70 -5.21 0.14
CA GLU A 236 -5.36 -6.47 -0.19
C GLU A 236 -6.10 -6.45 -1.55
N ILE A 237 -5.55 -5.70 -2.52
CA ILE A 237 -6.14 -5.58 -3.85
C ILE A 237 -5.87 -6.87 -4.65
N PRO A 238 -6.92 -7.54 -5.15
CA PRO A 238 -6.76 -8.75 -5.97
C PRO A 238 -6.22 -8.40 -7.36
N ILE A 239 -4.96 -8.76 -7.62
CA ILE A 239 -4.29 -8.47 -8.90
C ILE A 239 -4.83 -9.37 -10.02
N LYS A 240 -5.17 -10.63 -9.71
CA LYS A 240 -5.65 -11.63 -10.69
C LYS A 240 -7.10 -12.00 -10.42
N PHE A 241 -7.78 -12.43 -11.45
CA PHE A 241 -9.09 -13.06 -11.32
C PHE A 241 -8.95 -14.53 -10.90
N SER A 242 -9.95 -15.06 -10.21
CA SER A 242 -9.98 -16.47 -9.83
C SER A 242 -10.19 -17.37 -11.07
N SER A 243 -9.75 -18.63 -10.97
CA SER A 243 -9.97 -19.62 -12.04
C SER A 243 -11.46 -19.84 -12.33
N LYS A 244 -12.34 -19.63 -11.33
CA LYS A 244 -13.78 -19.70 -11.49
C LYS A 244 -14.30 -18.58 -12.40
N ILE A 245 -13.88 -17.34 -12.14
CA ILE A 245 -14.25 -16.18 -12.97
C ILE A 245 -13.74 -16.37 -14.41
N HIS A 246 -12.52 -16.85 -14.60
CA HIS A 246 -12.02 -17.14 -15.95
C HIS A 246 -12.90 -18.15 -16.70
N LYS A 247 -13.28 -19.27 -16.06
CA LYS A 247 -14.16 -20.28 -16.70
C LYS A 247 -15.53 -19.72 -17.09
N ILE A 248 -16.14 -18.90 -16.23
CA ILE A 248 -17.43 -18.28 -16.52
C ILE A 248 -17.29 -17.31 -17.70
N THR A 249 -16.24 -16.51 -17.74
CA THR A 249 -16.01 -15.52 -18.80
C THR A 249 -15.78 -16.15 -20.16
N GLU A 250 -15.12 -17.31 -20.26
CA GLU A 250 -14.91 -18.00 -21.53
C GLU A 250 -16.22 -18.43 -22.22
N SER A 251 -17.28 -18.63 -21.44
CA SER A 251 -18.61 -19.00 -22.00
C SER A 251 -19.43 -17.79 -22.48
N ILE A 252 -18.96 -16.55 -22.21
CA ILE A 252 -19.70 -15.36 -22.64
C ILE A 252 -19.50 -15.12 -24.13
N THR A 253 -20.61 -15.03 -24.82
CA THR A 253 -20.66 -14.66 -26.23
C THR A 253 -21.68 -13.55 -26.45
N THR A 254 -21.44 -12.70 -27.44
CA THR A 254 -22.44 -11.73 -27.91
C THR A 254 -23.47 -12.44 -28.76
N GLN A 255 -24.71 -12.58 -28.28
CA GLN A 255 -25.79 -13.18 -29.04
C GLN A 255 -27.03 -12.28 -29.02
N ASN A 256 -27.76 -12.32 -30.11
CA ASN A 256 -29.03 -11.65 -30.36
C ASN A 256 -29.00 -10.11 -30.39
N TYR A 257 -29.25 -9.52 -31.59
CA TYR A 257 -29.23 -8.07 -31.84
C TYR A 257 -30.64 -7.49 -32.08
N ASP A 258 -31.70 -8.28 -31.91
CA ASP A 258 -33.06 -8.01 -32.45
C ASP A 258 -33.70 -6.72 -31.89
N ASP A 259 -33.33 -6.30 -30.69
CA ASP A 259 -33.91 -5.12 -30.01
C ASP A 259 -33.08 -3.83 -30.14
N TYR A 260 -32.09 -3.80 -31.02
CA TYR A 260 -31.21 -2.66 -31.21
C TYR A 260 -31.42 -1.98 -32.57
N GLU A 261 -31.48 -0.64 -32.58
CA GLU A 261 -31.51 0.15 -33.83
C GLU A 261 -30.19 -0.06 -34.58
N ASP A 262 -30.26 -0.57 -35.82
CA ASP A 262 -29.07 -0.85 -36.63
C ASP A 262 -28.48 0.45 -37.19
N LEU A 263 -27.32 0.85 -36.68
CA LEU A 263 -26.51 1.96 -37.14
C LEU A 263 -25.15 1.51 -37.69
N THR A 264 -25.00 0.23 -38.05
CA THR A 264 -23.74 -0.34 -38.56
C THR A 264 -23.25 0.32 -39.85
N ASN A 265 -24.14 0.99 -40.57
CA ASN A 265 -23.84 1.71 -41.81
C ASN A 265 -23.30 3.13 -41.56
N LEU A 266 -23.32 3.63 -40.30
CA LEU A 266 -22.77 4.96 -40.00
C LEU A 266 -21.24 4.87 -39.81
N GLU A 267 -20.54 5.86 -40.38
CA GLU A 267 -19.12 6.02 -40.07
C GLU A 267 -18.93 6.35 -38.57
N THR A 268 -18.39 5.39 -37.86
CA THR A 268 -18.21 5.43 -36.38
C THR A 268 -16.75 5.34 -36.01
N TYR A 269 -16.32 6.16 -35.08
CA TYR A 269 -14.93 6.29 -34.66
C TYR A 269 -14.79 6.20 -33.15
N THR A 270 -13.74 5.50 -32.67
CA THR A 270 -13.24 5.62 -31.30
C THR A 270 -11.97 6.46 -31.31
N ILE A 271 -11.70 7.19 -30.21
CA ILE A 271 -10.47 7.98 -30.03
C ILE A 271 -9.90 7.69 -28.65
N ASP A 272 -8.73 7.07 -28.62
CA ASP A 272 -8.11 6.58 -27.41
C ASP A 272 -6.57 6.77 -27.43
N ASP A 273 -5.89 6.40 -26.35
CA ASP A 273 -4.44 6.18 -26.40
C ASP A 273 -4.11 4.96 -27.27
N GLU A 274 -2.97 4.96 -27.96
CA GLU A 274 -2.54 3.86 -28.83
C GLU A 274 -2.54 2.48 -28.14
N SER A 275 -2.26 2.45 -26.83
CA SER A 275 -2.21 1.21 -26.05
C SER A 275 -3.56 0.74 -25.52
N THR A 276 -4.63 1.54 -25.66
CA THR A 276 -5.97 1.24 -25.13
C THR A 276 -6.60 0.03 -25.85
N LYS A 277 -7.06 -0.92 -25.05
CA LYS A 277 -7.79 -2.10 -25.54
C LYS A 277 -9.25 -2.14 -25.08
N ASP A 278 -9.57 -1.45 -24.00
CA ASP A 278 -10.88 -1.34 -23.36
C ASP A 278 -11.56 -0.03 -23.80
N ARG A 279 -12.17 -0.07 -24.99
CA ARG A 279 -12.83 1.09 -25.61
C ARG A 279 -14.28 1.13 -25.19
N ASP A 280 -14.60 2.08 -24.32
CA ASP A 280 -15.95 2.28 -23.78
C ASP A 280 -16.86 3.06 -24.74
N ASP A 281 -16.31 4.01 -25.50
CA ASP A 281 -17.03 5.04 -26.23
C ASP A 281 -16.64 5.16 -27.70
N ALA A 282 -17.63 5.61 -28.49
CA ALA A 282 -17.46 5.95 -29.89
C ALA A 282 -18.41 7.09 -30.26
N PHE A 283 -18.22 7.71 -31.40
CA PHE A 283 -19.13 8.70 -31.95
C PHE A 283 -19.36 8.50 -33.45
N SER A 284 -20.54 8.94 -33.91
CA SER A 284 -20.88 9.05 -35.32
C SER A 284 -21.47 10.41 -35.60
N PHE A 285 -21.26 10.92 -36.80
CA PHE A 285 -21.81 12.19 -37.22
C PHE A 285 -22.48 12.05 -38.60
N GLN A 286 -23.79 12.29 -38.65
CA GLN A 286 -24.57 12.22 -39.87
C GLN A 286 -25.44 13.44 -40.04
N GLN A 287 -25.19 14.26 -41.05
CA GLN A 287 -25.93 15.50 -41.32
C GLN A 287 -25.89 16.47 -40.09
N ASN A 288 -27.03 16.69 -39.45
CA ASN A 288 -27.17 17.51 -38.23
C ASN A 288 -27.29 16.66 -36.96
N PHE A 289 -27.08 15.34 -37.03
CA PHE A 289 -27.14 14.44 -35.89
C PHE A 289 -25.75 14.04 -35.46
N LEU A 290 -25.46 14.24 -34.19
CA LEU A 290 -24.31 13.70 -33.50
C LEU A 290 -24.76 12.54 -32.60
N TRP A 291 -24.14 11.39 -32.73
CA TRP A 291 -24.37 10.24 -31.88
C TRP A 291 -23.16 10.01 -30.98
N ILE A 292 -23.41 9.79 -29.68
CA ILE A 292 -22.39 9.37 -28.72
C ILE A 292 -22.79 7.97 -28.27
N HIS A 293 -21.94 7.00 -28.50
CA HIS A 293 -22.19 5.59 -28.24
C HIS A 293 -21.36 5.13 -27.05
N ILE A 294 -21.98 4.46 -26.07
CA ILE A 294 -21.31 3.81 -24.96
C ILE A 294 -21.61 2.31 -25.03
N THR A 295 -20.59 1.47 -24.99
CA THR A 295 -20.75 0.01 -25.05
C THR A 295 -21.74 -0.50 -24.02
N ASP A 296 -22.68 -1.37 -24.41
CA ASP A 296 -23.68 -1.95 -23.51
C ASP A 296 -23.24 -3.32 -22.98
N LEU A 297 -22.87 -3.34 -21.69
CA LEU A 297 -22.47 -4.56 -20.98
C LEU A 297 -23.63 -5.28 -20.31
N THR A 298 -24.82 -4.69 -20.29
CA THR A 298 -25.93 -5.19 -19.47
C THR A 298 -26.47 -6.55 -19.92
N ASN A 299 -26.15 -6.95 -21.16
CA ASN A 299 -26.52 -8.25 -21.72
C ASN A 299 -25.42 -9.30 -21.63
N LEU A 300 -24.22 -8.94 -21.15
CA LEU A 300 -23.11 -9.89 -21.05
C LEU A 300 -23.16 -10.68 -19.74
N PHE A 301 -23.67 -10.06 -18.69
CA PHE A 301 -23.86 -10.71 -17.39
C PHE A 301 -24.90 -9.98 -16.54
N ASP A 302 -25.64 -10.74 -15.75
CA ASP A 302 -26.73 -10.24 -14.93
C ASP A 302 -26.23 -9.54 -13.65
N LYS A 303 -27.08 -8.66 -13.11
CA LYS A 303 -26.94 -8.12 -11.74
C LYS A 303 -26.84 -9.27 -10.74
N ASN A 304 -25.93 -9.17 -9.79
CA ASN A 304 -25.63 -10.16 -8.74
C ASN A 304 -25.04 -11.49 -9.27
N SER A 305 -24.68 -11.61 -10.53
CA SER A 305 -23.86 -12.72 -11.01
C SER A 305 -22.45 -12.68 -10.40
N GLU A 306 -21.70 -13.76 -10.50
CA GLU A 306 -20.34 -13.82 -9.97
C GLU A 306 -19.40 -12.77 -10.59
N ILE A 307 -19.60 -12.47 -11.88
CA ILE A 307 -18.84 -11.41 -12.58
C ILE A 307 -19.24 -10.02 -12.04
N ASP A 308 -20.53 -9.80 -11.81
CA ASP A 308 -21.05 -8.55 -11.26
C ASP A 308 -20.54 -8.31 -9.83
N ILE A 309 -20.52 -9.34 -9.00
CA ILE A 309 -19.98 -9.29 -7.64
C ILE A 309 -18.47 -9.01 -7.66
N GLU A 310 -17.72 -9.64 -8.54
CA GLU A 310 -16.28 -9.38 -8.73
C GLU A 310 -16.02 -7.94 -9.16
N ALA A 311 -16.80 -7.44 -10.15
CA ALA A 311 -16.71 -6.06 -10.61
C ALA A 311 -17.07 -5.04 -9.53
N PHE A 312 -18.10 -5.32 -8.72
CA PHE A 312 -18.46 -4.50 -7.55
C PHE A 312 -17.31 -4.44 -6.54
N ASN A 313 -16.73 -5.59 -6.18
CA ASN A 313 -15.63 -5.66 -5.22
C ASN A 313 -14.38 -4.92 -5.70
N ARG A 314 -14.10 -4.92 -7.00
CA ARG A 314 -13.01 -4.13 -7.61
C ARG A 314 -13.36 -2.66 -7.76
N SER A 315 -14.64 -2.34 -7.93
CA SER A 315 -15.20 -1.00 -8.13
C SER A 315 -14.72 -0.28 -9.40
N ARG A 316 -13.44 -0.33 -9.72
CA ARG A 316 -12.86 0.22 -10.95
C ARG A 316 -11.56 -0.44 -11.36
N SER A 317 -11.15 -0.25 -12.60
CA SER A 317 -9.79 -0.57 -13.05
C SER A 317 -8.76 0.34 -12.38
N ILE A 318 -7.56 -0.18 -12.20
CA ILE A 318 -6.43 0.51 -11.58
C ILE A 318 -5.33 0.63 -12.63
N TYR A 319 -4.89 1.86 -12.89
CA TYR A 319 -3.88 2.16 -13.91
C TYR A 319 -2.56 2.51 -13.24
N LEU A 320 -1.65 1.52 -13.15
CA LEU A 320 -0.30 1.72 -12.67
C LEU A 320 0.63 1.98 -13.87
N PRO A 321 1.73 2.69 -13.67
CA PRO A 321 2.69 2.91 -14.75
C PRO A 321 3.22 1.62 -15.39
N GLU A 322 3.32 0.54 -14.62
CA GLU A 322 3.86 -0.74 -15.04
C GLU A 322 2.83 -1.71 -15.63
N PHE A 323 1.58 -1.66 -15.17
CA PHE A 323 0.48 -2.52 -15.67
C PHE A 323 -0.89 -2.01 -15.20
N THR A 324 -1.94 -2.51 -15.85
CA THR A 324 -3.32 -2.26 -15.47
C THR A 324 -3.92 -3.47 -14.75
N ILE A 325 -4.66 -3.22 -13.66
CA ILE A 325 -5.51 -4.22 -13.02
C ILE A 325 -6.95 -3.91 -13.47
N PRO A 326 -7.55 -4.70 -14.37
CA PRO A 326 -8.86 -4.40 -14.90
C PRO A 326 -9.97 -4.74 -13.89
N MET A 327 -11.07 -3.97 -13.94
CA MET A 327 -12.29 -4.23 -13.18
C MET A 327 -12.98 -5.51 -13.65
N LEU A 328 -13.07 -5.69 -14.96
CA LEU A 328 -13.65 -6.86 -15.62
C LEU A 328 -12.57 -7.73 -16.26
N PRO A 329 -12.76 -9.05 -16.36
CA PRO A 329 -11.81 -9.92 -17.05
C PRO A 329 -11.52 -9.45 -18.47
N PRO A 330 -10.28 -9.64 -18.99
CA PRO A 330 -9.88 -9.15 -20.32
C PRO A 330 -10.78 -9.61 -21.45
N LYS A 331 -11.33 -10.82 -21.37
CA LYS A 331 -12.31 -11.34 -22.33
C LYS A 331 -13.55 -10.43 -22.46
N ILE A 332 -14.00 -9.84 -21.34
CA ILE A 332 -15.11 -8.89 -21.36
C ILE A 332 -14.60 -7.49 -21.71
N SER A 333 -13.59 -6.99 -21.01
CA SER A 333 -13.19 -5.59 -21.14
C SER A 333 -12.44 -5.25 -22.43
N GLN A 334 -11.81 -6.22 -23.11
CA GLN A 334 -10.98 -5.98 -24.30
C GLN A 334 -11.51 -6.64 -25.57
N GLU A 335 -12.40 -7.65 -25.43
CA GLU A 335 -12.93 -8.37 -26.57
C GLU A 335 -14.44 -8.11 -26.73
N VAL A 336 -15.29 -8.88 -26.02
CA VAL A 336 -16.75 -8.89 -26.28
C VAL A 336 -17.47 -7.61 -25.83
N GLY A 337 -16.91 -6.85 -24.88
CA GLY A 337 -17.48 -5.62 -24.39
C GLY A 337 -16.83 -4.36 -24.97
N SER A 338 -15.67 -4.46 -25.61
CA SER A 338 -14.94 -3.32 -26.18
C SER A 338 -15.43 -2.99 -27.59
N ILE A 339 -15.51 -1.70 -27.94
CA ILE A 339 -15.84 -1.24 -29.29
C ILE A 339 -14.61 -1.44 -30.19
N ASN A 340 -14.51 -2.63 -30.75
CA ASN A 340 -13.40 -3.01 -31.62
C ASN A 340 -13.68 -2.67 -33.09
N PRO A 341 -12.67 -2.27 -33.89
CA PRO A 341 -12.85 -1.97 -35.29
C PRO A 341 -13.43 -3.15 -36.07
N ASN A 342 -14.35 -2.85 -37.00
CA ASN A 342 -15.00 -3.82 -37.91
C ASN A 342 -15.75 -4.96 -37.18
N GLN A 343 -16.13 -4.76 -35.93
CA GLN A 343 -16.95 -5.69 -35.17
C GLN A 343 -18.25 -5.01 -34.72
N PRO A 344 -19.41 -5.70 -34.85
CA PRO A 344 -20.66 -5.14 -34.35
C PRO A 344 -20.65 -5.10 -32.83
N GLN A 345 -21.03 -3.94 -32.25
CA GLN A 345 -21.08 -3.72 -30.81
C GLN A 345 -22.43 -3.10 -30.42
N LYS A 346 -23.06 -3.69 -29.40
CA LYS A 346 -24.23 -3.12 -28.75
C LYS A 346 -23.86 -1.92 -27.94
N CYS A 347 -24.64 -0.83 -28.05
CA CYS A 347 -24.40 0.41 -27.32
C CYS A 347 -25.70 0.98 -26.76
N ILE A 348 -25.55 1.73 -25.67
CA ILE A 348 -26.50 2.76 -25.26
C ILE A 348 -26.02 4.06 -25.85
N SER A 349 -26.83 4.67 -26.70
CA SER A 349 -26.43 5.82 -27.51
C SER A 349 -27.28 7.03 -27.22
N LEU A 350 -26.64 8.18 -27.15
CA LEU A 350 -27.27 9.49 -27.09
C LEU A 350 -27.27 10.07 -28.50
N LYS A 351 -28.47 10.27 -29.06
CA LYS A 351 -28.70 11.02 -30.30
C LYS A 351 -28.89 12.50 -29.97
N LEU A 352 -28.18 13.36 -30.63
CA LEU A 352 -28.24 14.78 -30.48
C LEU A 352 -28.58 15.45 -31.82
N GLU A 353 -29.56 16.34 -31.84
CA GLU A 353 -29.82 17.21 -33.00
C GLU A 353 -29.07 18.52 -32.81
N ILE A 354 -28.26 18.91 -33.82
CA ILE A 354 -27.39 20.08 -33.77
C ILE A 354 -27.90 21.12 -34.80
N ASN A 355 -28.12 22.34 -34.36
CA ASN A 355 -28.52 23.41 -35.26
C ASN A 355 -27.31 24.03 -36.02
N SER A 356 -27.60 24.99 -36.91
CA SER A 356 -26.59 25.71 -37.69
C SER A 356 -25.60 26.54 -36.85
N GLN A 357 -25.90 26.78 -35.56
CA GLN A 357 -25.04 27.49 -34.60
C GLN A 357 -24.24 26.54 -33.74
N ASN A 358 -24.17 25.26 -34.08
CA ASN A 358 -23.52 24.17 -33.32
C ASN A 358 -24.11 23.94 -31.93
N LYS A 359 -25.40 24.32 -31.70
CA LYS A 359 -26.08 24.12 -30.42
C LYS A 359 -26.96 22.87 -30.47
N ILE A 360 -27.03 22.16 -29.36
CA ILE A 360 -27.91 21.00 -29.15
C ILE A 360 -29.34 21.54 -28.99
N ILE A 361 -30.28 21.07 -29.83
CA ILE A 361 -31.69 21.53 -29.83
C ILE A 361 -32.66 20.40 -29.46
N ASP A 362 -32.29 19.15 -29.66
CA ASP A 362 -33.08 17.99 -29.26
C ASP A 362 -32.16 16.80 -28.96
N TRP A 363 -32.65 15.81 -28.19
CA TRP A 363 -31.90 14.64 -27.80
C TRP A 363 -32.79 13.44 -27.46
N ASP A 364 -32.23 12.23 -27.66
CA ASP A 364 -32.91 10.98 -27.30
C ASP A 364 -31.88 9.87 -26.95
N PHE A 365 -32.25 9.00 -26.02
CA PHE A 365 -31.46 7.81 -25.68
C PHE A 365 -32.01 6.58 -26.39
N LYS A 366 -31.13 5.79 -27.02
CA LYS A 366 -31.49 4.58 -27.77
C LYS A 366 -30.53 3.43 -27.54
N LYS A 367 -31.03 2.22 -27.72
CA LYS A 367 -30.20 1.02 -27.89
C LYS A 367 -29.80 0.92 -29.36
N THR A 368 -28.52 0.85 -29.64
CA THR A 368 -28.02 0.83 -31.03
C THR A 368 -26.99 -0.27 -31.23
N LEU A 369 -26.99 -0.85 -32.43
CA LEU A 369 -25.93 -1.70 -32.93
C LEU A 369 -25.03 -0.86 -33.83
N ILE A 370 -23.76 -0.77 -33.53
CA ILE A 370 -22.78 0.01 -34.29
C ILE A 370 -21.63 -0.89 -34.77
N THR A 371 -20.91 -0.43 -35.79
CA THR A 371 -19.61 -0.99 -36.16
C THR A 371 -18.58 0.12 -36.25
N SER A 372 -17.54 0.08 -35.40
CA SER A 372 -16.48 1.08 -35.49
C SER A 372 -15.72 0.93 -36.82
N THR A 373 -15.69 2.02 -37.59
CA THR A 373 -14.96 2.08 -38.85
C THR A 373 -13.45 2.09 -38.64
N LYS A 374 -13.00 2.84 -37.64
CA LYS A 374 -11.59 2.96 -37.27
C LYS A 374 -11.44 3.38 -35.80
N SER A 375 -10.48 2.79 -35.12
CA SER A 375 -9.97 3.33 -33.86
C SER A 375 -8.82 4.28 -34.16
N LEU A 376 -8.90 5.50 -33.67
CA LEU A 376 -7.91 6.56 -33.85
C LEU A 376 -7.19 6.83 -32.53
N SER A 377 -5.93 7.20 -32.61
CA SER A 377 -5.21 7.73 -31.45
C SER A 377 -5.44 9.25 -31.34
N TYR A 378 -5.25 9.81 -30.13
CA TYR A 378 -5.30 11.25 -29.93
C TYR A 378 -4.34 11.99 -30.87
N ASN A 379 -3.14 11.47 -31.10
CA ASN A 379 -2.15 12.09 -31.99
C ASN A 379 -2.59 12.02 -33.47
N GLU A 380 -3.19 10.91 -33.93
CA GLU A 380 -3.74 10.84 -35.28
C GLU A 380 -4.83 11.89 -35.51
N VAL A 381 -5.70 12.10 -34.49
CA VAL A 381 -6.78 13.08 -34.60
C VAL A 381 -6.22 14.53 -34.65
N GLU A 382 -5.17 14.85 -33.90
CA GLU A 382 -4.50 16.15 -34.03
C GLU A 382 -4.03 16.38 -35.46
N LEU A 383 -3.34 15.40 -36.06
CA LEU A 383 -2.90 15.50 -37.46
C LEU A 383 -4.05 15.63 -38.45
N ILE A 384 -5.17 14.91 -38.23
CA ILE A 384 -6.38 15.04 -39.07
C ILE A 384 -6.98 16.43 -38.99
N ILE A 385 -7.01 17.05 -37.80
CA ILE A 385 -7.54 18.41 -37.60
C ILE A 385 -6.67 19.46 -38.30
N GLU A 386 -5.38 19.26 -38.34
CA GLU A 386 -4.40 20.17 -38.97
C GLU A 386 -4.37 20.04 -40.50
N ASP A 387 -4.54 18.82 -41.04
CA ASP A 387 -4.48 18.56 -42.48
C ASP A 387 -5.82 18.85 -43.19
N GLN A 388 -5.92 20.01 -43.82
CA GLN A 388 -7.11 20.44 -44.56
C GLN A 388 -7.51 19.50 -45.71
N ASN A 389 -6.61 18.70 -46.24
CA ASN A 389 -6.85 17.75 -47.34
C ASN A 389 -7.30 16.37 -46.84
N HIS A 390 -7.21 16.09 -45.55
CA HIS A 390 -7.63 14.82 -45.01
C HIS A 390 -9.17 14.66 -45.10
N LYS A 391 -9.64 13.51 -45.56
CA LYS A 391 -11.08 13.22 -45.76
C LYS A 391 -11.95 13.48 -44.52
N LEU A 392 -11.41 13.26 -43.32
CA LEU A 392 -12.10 13.44 -42.05
C LEU A 392 -11.90 14.82 -41.42
N ASN A 393 -11.09 15.69 -42.02
CA ASN A 393 -10.80 17.01 -41.48
C ASN A 393 -12.07 17.82 -41.19
N LYS A 394 -13.01 17.86 -42.17
CA LYS A 394 -14.28 18.58 -41.99
C LYS A 394 -15.12 18.02 -40.86
N THR A 395 -15.16 16.69 -40.71
CA THR A 395 -15.92 16.00 -39.63
C THR A 395 -15.37 16.36 -38.25
N PHE A 396 -14.05 16.23 -38.08
CA PHE A 396 -13.42 16.52 -36.78
C PHE A 396 -13.41 18.01 -36.44
N ASN A 397 -13.24 18.90 -37.41
CA ASN A 397 -13.36 20.35 -37.17
C ASN A 397 -14.81 20.80 -36.86
N ASN A 398 -15.83 20.14 -37.40
CA ASN A 398 -17.20 20.38 -37.00
C ASN A 398 -17.48 19.88 -35.59
N LEU A 399 -16.97 18.68 -35.25
CA LEU A 399 -17.08 18.12 -33.91
C LEU A 399 -16.39 19.00 -32.87
N ASP A 400 -15.17 19.47 -33.18
CA ASP A 400 -14.44 20.46 -32.33
C ASP A 400 -15.27 21.73 -32.07
N LYS A 401 -15.92 22.28 -33.07
CA LYS A 401 -16.80 23.47 -32.91
C LYS A 401 -17.98 23.21 -31.98
N ILE A 402 -18.67 22.06 -32.13
CA ILE A 402 -19.79 21.67 -31.26
C ILE A 402 -19.31 21.54 -29.81
N CYS A 403 -18.20 20.82 -29.61
CA CYS A 403 -17.61 20.66 -28.29
C CYS A 403 -17.12 21.98 -27.70
N PHE A 404 -16.58 22.87 -28.54
CA PHE A 404 -16.14 24.21 -28.09
C PHE A 404 -17.31 25.06 -27.61
N GLU A 405 -18.44 25.07 -28.33
CA GLU A 405 -19.63 25.81 -27.90
C GLU A 405 -20.21 25.25 -26.59
N SER A 406 -20.37 23.93 -26.49
CA SER A 406 -20.81 23.30 -25.25
C SER A 406 -19.89 23.63 -24.06
N ARG A 407 -18.58 23.57 -24.27
CA ARG A 407 -17.58 23.92 -23.25
C ARG A 407 -17.68 25.40 -22.85
N ASN A 408 -17.88 26.32 -23.81
CA ASN A 408 -18.03 27.74 -23.52
C ASN A 408 -19.30 28.02 -22.67
N GLU A 409 -20.41 27.34 -22.97
CA GLU A 409 -21.63 27.45 -22.15
C GLU A 409 -21.39 27.01 -20.71
N ARG A 410 -20.62 25.93 -20.50
CA ARG A 410 -20.23 25.45 -19.16
C ARG A 410 -19.26 26.40 -18.45
N ILE A 411 -18.31 27.01 -19.17
CA ILE A 411 -17.41 28.03 -18.61
C ILE A 411 -18.19 29.24 -18.15
N LEU A 412 -19.15 29.71 -18.94
CA LEU A 412 -20.07 30.81 -18.55
C LEU A 412 -20.93 30.45 -17.35
N ALA A 413 -21.25 29.16 -17.15
CA ALA A 413 -21.94 28.64 -15.99
C ALA A 413 -21.00 28.36 -14.79
N GLY A 414 -19.73 28.77 -14.85
CA GLY A 414 -18.75 28.64 -13.75
C GLY A 414 -17.84 27.43 -13.80
N ALA A 415 -17.82 26.68 -14.91
CA ALA A 415 -16.84 25.60 -15.06
C ALA A 415 -15.42 26.16 -15.06
N PHE A 416 -14.53 25.40 -14.46
CA PHE A 416 -13.10 25.70 -14.47
C PHE A 416 -12.29 24.53 -15.00
N SER A 417 -11.23 24.85 -15.70
CA SER A 417 -10.31 23.85 -16.27
C SER A 417 -8.87 24.25 -15.97
N PHE A 418 -8.08 23.26 -15.60
CA PHE A 418 -6.66 23.45 -15.35
C PHE A 418 -5.84 22.71 -16.38
N ASP A 419 -4.87 23.39 -16.96
CA ASP A 419 -3.84 22.73 -17.77
C ASP A 419 -2.76 22.19 -16.84
N ARG A 420 -2.93 20.96 -16.40
CA ARG A 420 -1.90 20.24 -15.66
C ARG A 420 -1.47 19.01 -16.48
N PRO A 421 -0.23 18.96 -16.96
CA PRO A 421 0.22 17.87 -17.80
C PRO A 421 0.15 16.54 -17.03
N GLN A 422 -0.22 15.48 -17.74
CA GLN A 422 -0.17 14.12 -17.20
C GLN A 422 1.24 13.57 -17.33
N VAL A 423 1.65 12.81 -16.32
CA VAL A 423 2.94 12.13 -16.32
C VAL A 423 2.76 10.70 -16.80
N LYS A 424 3.46 10.34 -17.86
CA LYS A 424 3.63 8.96 -18.33
C LYS A 424 5.08 8.52 -18.19
N PHE A 425 5.28 7.23 -18.11
CA PHE A 425 6.61 6.63 -17.99
C PHE A 425 6.84 5.65 -19.13
N SER A 426 8.03 5.73 -19.75
CA SER A 426 8.50 4.72 -20.69
C SER A 426 9.78 4.07 -20.21
N GLY A 427 10.20 2.97 -20.85
CA GLY A 427 11.41 2.27 -20.50
C GLY A 427 11.37 1.49 -19.18
N ILE A 428 10.19 1.26 -18.60
CA ILE A 428 10.03 0.54 -17.34
C ILE A 428 10.61 -0.88 -17.41
N SER A 429 10.37 -1.60 -18.51
CA SER A 429 10.87 -2.96 -18.74
C SER A 429 12.37 -3.05 -18.99
N THR A 430 12.99 -1.96 -19.46
CA THR A 430 14.42 -1.88 -19.82
C THR A 430 15.27 -1.23 -18.73
N GLU A 431 14.67 -0.87 -17.60
CA GLU A 431 15.32 -0.11 -16.52
C GLU A 431 15.93 1.24 -16.96
N ASN A 432 15.57 1.75 -18.14
CA ASN A 432 15.93 3.07 -18.62
C ASN A 432 14.70 3.98 -18.60
N ILE A 433 14.33 4.45 -17.42
CA ILE A 433 13.10 5.20 -17.21
C ILE A 433 13.19 6.58 -17.83
N GLN A 434 12.20 6.92 -18.65
CA GLN A 434 11.98 8.26 -19.18
C GLN A 434 10.64 8.79 -18.66
N VAL A 435 10.60 10.07 -18.36
CA VAL A 435 9.38 10.76 -17.92
C VAL A 435 8.85 11.58 -19.09
N ILE A 436 7.63 11.32 -19.49
CA ILE A 436 6.96 11.97 -20.60
C ILE A 436 5.82 12.82 -20.02
N LEU A 437 5.78 14.10 -20.41
CA LEU A 437 4.67 14.98 -20.06
C LEU A 437 3.71 15.09 -21.25
N GLU A 438 2.46 14.76 -21.02
CA GLU A 438 1.40 14.91 -22.00
C GLU A 438 0.49 16.08 -21.65
N SER A 439 0.28 16.99 -22.58
CA SER A 439 -0.71 18.06 -22.45
C SER A 439 -2.13 17.48 -22.43
N ASN A 440 -2.98 18.04 -21.58
CA ASN A 440 -4.42 17.78 -21.58
C ASN A 440 -5.19 18.73 -22.53
N LEU A 441 -4.50 19.67 -23.14
CA LEU A 441 -5.09 20.68 -24.02
C LEU A 441 -5.08 20.28 -25.50
N LEU A 442 -4.71 19.06 -25.83
CA LEU A 442 -4.88 18.55 -27.19
C LEU A 442 -6.37 18.64 -27.56
N LYS A 443 -6.69 19.12 -28.76
CA LYS A 443 -8.07 19.23 -29.25
C LYS A 443 -8.79 17.90 -29.22
N SER A 444 -8.12 16.84 -29.64
CA SER A 444 -8.62 15.47 -29.59
C SER A 444 -9.04 15.02 -28.18
N LYS A 445 -8.25 15.33 -27.15
CA LYS A 445 -8.59 15.04 -25.74
C LYS A 445 -9.77 15.91 -25.27
N LEU A 446 -9.78 17.19 -25.65
CA LEU A 446 -10.87 18.11 -25.29
C LEU A 446 -12.21 17.69 -25.94
N ILE A 447 -12.18 17.23 -27.19
CA ILE A 447 -13.36 16.68 -27.89
C ILE A 447 -13.94 15.50 -27.10
N ILE A 448 -13.13 14.48 -26.81
CA ILE A 448 -13.63 13.29 -26.08
C ILE A 448 -14.11 13.66 -24.68
N ALA A 449 -13.36 14.48 -23.96
CA ALA A 449 -13.77 14.94 -22.63
C ALA A 449 -15.15 15.62 -22.69
N GLU A 450 -15.39 16.50 -23.69
CA GLU A 450 -16.65 17.21 -23.82
C GLU A 450 -17.79 16.27 -24.24
N LEU A 451 -17.58 15.34 -25.18
CA LEU A 451 -18.58 14.34 -25.56
C LEU A 451 -19.01 13.50 -24.33
N MET A 452 -18.06 13.10 -23.48
CA MET A 452 -18.37 12.36 -22.26
C MET A 452 -19.12 13.22 -21.24
N ILE A 453 -18.82 14.51 -21.13
CA ILE A 453 -19.55 15.44 -20.25
C ILE A 453 -20.98 15.62 -20.76
N ILE A 454 -21.18 15.85 -22.06
CA ILE A 454 -22.49 15.95 -22.70
C ILE A 454 -23.32 14.69 -22.44
N PHE A 455 -22.78 13.51 -22.74
CA PHE A 455 -23.49 12.24 -22.49
C PHE A 455 -23.92 12.10 -21.03
N ASN A 456 -23.02 12.33 -20.09
CA ASN A 456 -23.27 12.19 -18.66
C ASN A 456 -24.27 13.24 -18.13
N GLN A 457 -24.29 14.46 -18.69
CA GLN A 457 -25.23 15.51 -18.37
C GLN A 457 -26.65 15.13 -18.82
N PHE A 458 -26.81 14.68 -20.07
CA PHE A 458 -28.11 14.23 -20.58
C PHE A 458 -28.57 12.93 -19.90
N ALA A 459 -27.67 12.02 -19.55
CA ALA A 459 -27.99 10.84 -18.76
C ALA A 459 -28.51 11.21 -17.36
N ALA A 460 -27.92 12.24 -16.73
CA ALA A 460 -28.40 12.76 -15.45
C ALA A 460 -29.79 13.39 -15.59
N LEU A 461 -30.01 14.19 -16.62
CA LEU A 461 -31.31 14.80 -16.93
C LEU A 461 -32.37 13.71 -17.20
N PHE A 462 -32.04 12.67 -17.99
CA PHE A 462 -32.94 11.57 -18.31
C PHE A 462 -33.37 10.81 -17.04
N CYS A 463 -32.44 10.53 -16.13
CA CYS A 463 -32.76 9.91 -14.86
C CYS A 463 -33.62 10.85 -13.97
N TYR A 464 -33.29 12.13 -13.92
CA TYR A 464 -33.98 13.10 -13.08
C TYR A 464 -35.44 13.33 -13.51
N THR A 465 -35.69 13.57 -14.80
CA THR A 465 -37.03 13.78 -15.36
C THR A 465 -37.94 12.57 -15.18
N ASN A 466 -37.38 11.36 -15.26
CA ASN A 466 -38.12 10.10 -15.07
C ASN A 466 -38.10 9.60 -13.62
N LYS A 467 -37.60 10.39 -12.66
CA LYS A 467 -37.54 10.06 -11.22
C LYS A 467 -36.81 8.73 -10.93
N LEU A 468 -35.85 8.37 -11.76
CA LEU A 468 -35.06 7.15 -11.62
C LEU A 468 -33.97 7.34 -10.54
N PRO A 469 -33.77 6.39 -9.61
CA PRO A 469 -32.64 6.45 -8.69
C PRO A 469 -31.30 6.48 -9.45
N ALA A 470 -30.43 7.41 -9.10
CA ALA A 470 -29.17 7.62 -9.82
C ALA A 470 -28.01 7.98 -8.86
N ILE A 471 -26.78 7.67 -9.31
CA ILE A 471 -25.54 8.06 -8.64
C ILE A 471 -25.10 9.41 -9.20
N TYR A 472 -25.56 10.51 -8.61
CA TYR A 472 -25.14 11.85 -9.02
C TYR A 472 -23.74 12.16 -8.49
N ARG A 473 -22.97 12.90 -9.30
CA ARG A 473 -21.72 13.55 -8.88
C ARG A 473 -21.99 15.02 -8.68
N THR A 474 -21.76 15.49 -7.48
CA THR A 474 -22.07 16.86 -7.07
C THR A 474 -20.83 17.55 -6.55
N GLN A 475 -20.71 18.86 -6.81
CA GLN A 475 -19.64 19.67 -6.27
C GLN A 475 -20.19 21.05 -5.91
N GLU A 476 -19.98 21.46 -4.66
CA GLU A 476 -20.44 22.76 -4.18
C GLU A 476 -19.73 23.91 -4.90
N ILE A 477 -20.47 25.01 -5.11
CA ILE A 477 -19.91 26.26 -5.61
C ILE A 477 -18.88 26.78 -4.61
N VAL A 478 -17.78 27.28 -5.13
CA VAL A 478 -16.71 27.89 -4.35
C VAL A 478 -16.34 29.20 -5.06
N ASP A 479 -16.25 30.27 -4.30
CA ASP A 479 -15.66 31.51 -4.79
C ASP A 479 -14.17 31.30 -5.00
N LEU A 480 -13.77 31.18 -6.24
CA LEU A 480 -12.37 31.07 -6.59
C LEU A 480 -11.73 32.44 -6.66
N PRO A 481 -10.58 32.65 -6.04
CA PRO A 481 -9.84 33.91 -6.22
C PRO A 481 -9.50 34.13 -7.70
N GLU A 482 -9.45 35.37 -8.14
CA GLU A 482 -8.96 35.71 -9.48
C GLU A 482 -7.45 35.39 -9.59
N PHE A 483 -7.14 34.13 -9.82
CA PHE A 483 -5.79 33.73 -10.17
C PHE A 483 -5.66 33.44 -11.67
N THR A 484 -4.61 33.99 -12.26
CA THR A 484 -4.14 33.48 -13.56
C THR A 484 -3.55 32.10 -13.34
N TYR A 485 -4.17 31.07 -13.88
CA TYR A 485 -3.74 29.66 -13.75
C TYR A 485 -2.46 29.34 -14.54
N SER A 486 -1.43 30.17 -14.39
CA SER A 486 -0.27 30.18 -15.28
C SER A 486 0.89 29.28 -14.81
N ASN A 487 0.85 28.80 -13.55
CA ASN A 487 1.96 28.02 -13.00
C ASN A 487 1.52 27.10 -11.84
N ALA A 488 2.44 26.26 -11.35
CA ALA A 488 2.22 25.32 -10.27
C ALA A 488 1.77 25.96 -8.95
N TYR A 489 2.24 27.17 -8.66
CA TYR A 489 1.85 27.91 -7.45
C TYR A 489 0.38 28.39 -7.49
N SER A 490 -0.02 29.03 -8.60
CA SER A 490 -1.41 29.46 -8.76
C SER A 490 -2.37 28.28 -8.71
N TRP A 491 -2.03 27.17 -9.34
CA TRP A 491 -2.80 25.93 -9.24
C TRP A 491 -2.86 25.39 -7.80
N TYR A 492 -1.74 25.40 -7.09
CA TYR A 492 -1.68 24.94 -5.68
C TYR A 492 -2.62 25.76 -4.80
N LYS A 493 -2.56 27.07 -4.89
CA LYS A 493 -3.45 27.99 -4.13
C LYS A 493 -4.91 27.77 -4.47
N THR A 494 -5.26 27.72 -5.75
CA THR A 494 -6.64 27.45 -6.18
C THR A 494 -7.13 26.10 -5.67
N SER A 495 -6.30 25.05 -5.76
CA SER A 495 -6.68 23.70 -5.33
C SER A 495 -7.04 23.61 -3.83
N GLN A 496 -6.52 24.52 -3.00
CA GLN A 496 -6.87 24.58 -1.57
C GLN A 496 -8.29 25.08 -1.32
N HIS A 497 -8.85 25.85 -2.25
CA HIS A 497 -10.22 26.34 -2.17
C HIS A 497 -11.24 25.38 -2.78
N LEU A 498 -10.81 24.48 -3.66
CA LEU A 498 -11.69 23.53 -4.32
C LEU A 498 -12.28 22.52 -3.34
N ARG A 499 -13.59 22.35 -3.40
CA ARG A 499 -14.27 21.23 -2.73
C ARG A 499 -14.19 19.99 -3.61
N PRO A 500 -13.91 18.80 -3.04
CA PRO A 500 -13.95 17.57 -3.81
C PRO A 500 -15.36 17.26 -4.27
N ALA A 501 -15.51 16.79 -5.51
CA ALA A 501 -16.78 16.24 -5.97
C ALA A 501 -17.17 15.03 -5.12
N ARG A 502 -18.46 14.90 -4.79
CA ARG A 502 -19.02 13.84 -3.94
C ARG A 502 -20.12 13.08 -4.66
N ILE A 503 -20.32 11.87 -4.24
CA ILE A 503 -21.46 11.05 -4.66
C ILE A 503 -22.69 11.44 -3.84
N SER A 504 -23.83 11.52 -4.52
CA SER A 504 -25.12 11.86 -3.93
C SER A 504 -26.24 11.10 -4.64
N THR A 505 -27.27 10.69 -3.89
CA THR A 505 -28.52 10.20 -4.47
C THR A 505 -29.52 11.34 -4.75
N LYS A 506 -29.19 12.57 -4.30
CA LYS A 506 -29.96 13.79 -4.58
C LYS A 506 -29.31 14.53 -5.73
N ALA A 507 -30.13 14.88 -6.70
CA ALA A 507 -29.72 15.70 -7.83
C ALA A 507 -29.31 17.09 -7.35
N LYS A 508 -28.06 17.48 -7.62
CA LYS A 508 -27.47 18.79 -7.34
C LYS A 508 -26.44 19.11 -8.41
N GLU A 509 -26.06 20.34 -8.52
CA GLU A 509 -25.05 20.82 -9.45
C GLU A 509 -23.66 20.29 -9.22
N HIS A 510 -22.88 20.30 -10.27
CA HIS A 510 -21.44 20.05 -10.24
C HIS A 510 -20.71 21.31 -10.72
N SER A 511 -20.38 22.20 -9.78
CA SER A 511 -19.83 23.54 -10.07
C SER A 511 -18.57 23.48 -10.94
N GLY A 512 -17.62 22.61 -10.64
CA GLY A 512 -16.37 22.51 -11.40
C GLY A 512 -16.55 22.11 -12.87
N LEU A 513 -17.68 21.44 -13.21
CA LEU A 513 -18.06 21.16 -14.60
C LEU A 513 -19.02 22.18 -15.18
N GLY A 514 -19.56 23.09 -14.38
CA GLY A 514 -20.59 24.07 -14.82
C GLY A 514 -21.88 23.40 -15.28
N THR A 515 -22.28 22.29 -14.62
CA THR A 515 -23.47 21.52 -15.00
C THR A 515 -24.47 21.46 -13.86
N ALA A 516 -25.75 21.66 -14.19
CA ALA A 516 -26.84 21.60 -13.20
C ALA A 516 -27.02 20.18 -12.64
N LEU A 517 -26.81 19.17 -13.46
CA LEU A 517 -26.91 17.75 -13.12
C LEU A 517 -25.76 16.95 -13.78
N TYR A 518 -25.23 15.97 -13.07
CA TYR A 518 -24.18 15.13 -13.61
C TYR A 518 -24.19 13.73 -12.99
N VAL A 519 -24.10 12.70 -13.82
CA VAL A 519 -23.83 11.31 -13.45
C VAL A 519 -22.58 10.83 -14.16
N GLN A 520 -22.06 9.66 -13.84
CA GLN A 520 -21.02 8.98 -14.59
C GLN A 520 -21.60 7.67 -15.17
N SER A 521 -21.64 7.55 -16.49
CA SER A 521 -22.22 6.40 -17.20
C SER A 521 -21.47 6.03 -18.49
N THR A 522 -20.31 6.67 -18.73
CA THR A 522 -19.57 6.58 -19.98
C THR A 522 -18.40 5.61 -19.97
N SER A 523 -18.16 4.89 -18.88
CA SER A 523 -17.02 3.97 -18.81
C SER A 523 -17.39 2.67 -18.06
N PRO A 524 -18.37 1.89 -18.53
CA PRO A 524 -18.85 0.68 -17.85
C PRO A 524 -17.83 -0.46 -17.84
N LEU A 525 -16.85 -0.51 -18.77
CA LEU A 525 -15.78 -1.51 -18.78
C LEU A 525 -14.84 -1.37 -17.58
N ARG A 526 -14.71 -0.15 -17.03
CA ARG A 526 -13.68 0.19 -16.05
C ARG A 526 -14.18 0.89 -14.78
N ARG A 527 -15.48 1.19 -14.65
CA ARG A 527 -16.10 1.73 -13.44
C ARG A 527 -17.45 1.06 -13.17
N PHE A 528 -17.60 0.46 -11.99
CA PHE A 528 -18.83 -0.24 -11.62
C PHE A 528 -20.04 0.70 -11.49
N SER A 529 -19.83 1.93 -11.00
CA SER A 529 -20.88 2.95 -10.95
C SER A 529 -21.49 3.23 -12.32
N ASP A 530 -20.69 3.24 -13.37
CA ASP A 530 -21.13 3.51 -14.74
C ASP A 530 -21.95 2.36 -15.31
N LEU A 531 -21.55 1.11 -15.00
CA LEU A 531 -22.34 -0.07 -15.33
C LEU A 531 -23.71 -0.07 -14.62
N VAL A 532 -23.75 0.33 -13.35
CA VAL A 532 -24.99 0.50 -12.59
C VAL A 532 -25.87 1.56 -13.24
N MET A 533 -25.31 2.72 -13.58
CA MET A 533 -26.05 3.78 -14.27
C MET A 533 -26.52 3.37 -15.67
N GLN A 534 -25.71 2.59 -16.39
CA GLN A 534 -26.11 2.05 -17.69
C GLN A 534 -27.34 1.13 -17.57
N ARG A 535 -27.36 0.24 -16.57
CA ARG A 535 -28.54 -0.61 -16.28
C ARG A 535 -29.78 0.22 -15.95
N GLN A 536 -29.64 1.30 -15.18
CA GLN A 536 -30.72 2.22 -14.86
C GLN A 536 -31.24 2.91 -16.13
N ILE A 537 -30.38 3.50 -16.95
CA ILE A 537 -30.74 4.17 -18.20
C ILE A 537 -31.44 3.22 -19.15
N LYS A 538 -30.89 2.02 -19.31
CA LYS A 538 -31.48 1.01 -20.20
C LYS A 538 -32.88 0.58 -19.75
N SER A 539 -33.13 0.46 -18.46
CA SER A 539 -34.48 0.13 -17.95
C SER A 539 -35.53 1.15 -18.35
N LEU A 540 -35.18 2.43 -18.45
CA LEU A 540 -36.08 3.47 -18.98
C LEU A 540 -36.32 3.31 -20.47
N ILE A 541 -35.27 3.05 -21.25
CA ILE A 541 -35.40 2.82 -22.71
C ILE A 541 -36.28 1.61 -22.97
N ASP A 542 -36.11 0.54 -22.22
CA ASP A 542 -36.89 -0.70 -22.34
C ASP A 542 -38.27 -0.64 -21.66
N SER A 543 -38.62 0.50 -21.02
CA SER A 543 -39.83 0.68 -20.21
C SER A 543 -40.04 -0.41 -19.18
N THR A 544 -38.96 -0.88 -18.56
CA THR A 544 -38.94 -1.88 -17.49
C THR A 544 -38.77 -1.26 -16.11
N ASN A 545 -38.94 -2.05 -15.05
CA ASN A 545 -38.70 -1.59 -13.70
C ASN A 545 -37.22 -1.27 -13.47
N SER A 546 -36.98 -0.26 -12.62
CA SER A 546 -35.62 0.11 -12.18
C SER A 546 -34.89 -1.09 -11.55
N PRO A 547 -33.73 -1.49 -12.05
CA PRO A 547 -33.00 -2.63 -11.50
C PRO A 547 -32.38 -2.37 -10.13
N TYR A 548 -32.23 -1.11 -9.73
CA TYR A 548 -31.68 -0.73 -8.42
C TYR A 548 -32.59 0.27 -7.72
N ASP A 549 -32.87 0.05 -6.44
CA ASP A 549 -33.56 1.01 -5.60
C ASP A 549 -32.61 2.10 -5.06
N ILE A 550 -33.15 3.09 -4.36
CA ILE A 550 -32.38 4.23 -3.83
C ILE A 550 -31.38 3.79 -2.74
N LYS A 551 -31.67 2.72 -1.99
CA LYS A 551 -30.77 2.21 -0.94
C LYS A 551 -29.57 1.48 -1.54
N GLU A 552 -29.81 0.65 -2.55
CA GLU A 552 -28.76 -0.02 -3.31
C GLU A 552 -27.84 1.00 -3.97
N ILE A 553 -28.39 1.99 -4.68
CA ILE A 553 -27.66 3.10 -5.31
C ILE A 553 -26.79 3.84 -4.29
N SER A 554 -27.36 4.17 -3.12
CA SER A 554 -26.61 4.84 -2.06
C SER A 554 -25.43 3.98 -1.55
N SER A 555 -25.67 2.70 -1.32
CA SER A 555 -24.65 1.77 -0.80
C SER A 555 -23.51 1.58 -1.80
N ILE A 556 -23.85 1.38 -3.08
CA ILE A 556 -22.87 1.24 -4.16
C ILE A 556 -22.03 2.52 -4.29
N GLY A 557 -22.67 3.68 -4.23
CA GLY A 557 -21.99 4.96 -4.33
C GLY A 557 -21.00 5.18 -3.19
N VAL A 558 -21.42 4.98 -1.94
CA VAL A 558 -20.55 5.15 -0.75
C VAL A 558 -19.37 4.18 -0.76
N TYR A 559 -19.62 2.92 -1.07
CA TYR A 559 -18.57 1.91 -1.18
C TYR A 559 -17.56 2.28 -2.27
N GLY A 560 -18.05 2.59 -3.48
CA GLY A 560 -17.22 2.97 -4.62
C GLY A 560 -16.36 4.21 -4.34
N GLU A 561 -16.92 5.26 -3.69
CA GLU A 561 -16.16 6.47 -3.34
C GLU A 561 -15.05 6.19 -2.32
N SER A 562 -15.33 5.37 -1.30
CA SER A 562 -14.34 4.99 -0.30
C SER A 562 -13.18 4.20 -0.93
N LEU A 563 -13.50 3.22 -1.76
CA LEU A 563 -12.48 2.41 -2.43
C LEU A 563 -11.68 3.24 -3.45
N ALA A 564 -12.34 4.09 -4.24
CA ALA A 564 -11.70 4.96 -5.23
C ALA A 564 -10.62 5.86 -4.61
N LYS A 565 -10.84 6.40 -3.41
CA LYS A 565 -9.82 7.18 -2.68
C LYS A 565 -8.57 6.37 -2.39
N ASN A 566 -8.72 5.12 -1.95
CA ASN A 566 -7.59 4.25 -1.64
C ASN A 566 -6.84 3.85 -2.91
N LEU A 567 -7.57 3.50 -3.97
CA LEU A 567 -6.99 3.15 -5.27
C LEU A 567 -6.21 4.32 -5.87
N SER A 568 -6.76 5.54 -5.83
CA SER A 568 -6.05 6.74 -6.32
C SER A 568 -4.76 7.02 -5.54
N ARG A 569 -4.75 6.78 -4.22
CA ARG A 569 -3.50 6.91 -3.43
C ARG A 569 -2.44 5.91 -3.87
N ILE A 570 -2.83 4.69 -4.21
CA ILE A 570 -1.91 3.66 -4.71
C ILE A 570 -1.36 4.07 -6.07
N GLU A 571 -2.22 4.51 -6.99
CA GLU A 571 -1.81 4.99 -8.33
C GLU A 571 -0.80 6.16 -8.20
N GLU A 572 -1.10 7.17 -7.38
CA GLU A 572 -0.20 8.29 -7.14
C GLU A 572 1.11 7.88 -6.45
N SER A 573 1.06 6.94 -5.49
CA SER A 573 2.25 6.37 -4.86
C SER A 573 3.13 5.67 -5.88
N ARG A 574 2.55 4.91 -6.83
CA ARG A 574 3.30 4.22 -7.90
C ARG A 574 3.87 5.18 -8.94
N LYS A 575 3.13 6.21 -9.33
CA LYS A 575 3.67 7.29 -10.17
C LYS A 575 4.88 7.96 -9.50
N LYS A 576 4.75 8.30 -8.21
CA LYS A 576 5.85 8.86 -7.43
C LYS A 576 7.04 7.90 -7.33
N TYR A 577 6.80 6.59 -7.15
CA TYR A 577 7.84 5.57 -7.15
C TYR A 577 8.67 5.59 -8.45
N TRP A 578 8.02 5.55 -9.60
CA TRP A 578 8.70 5.53 -10.89
C TRP A 578 9.43 6.84 -11.19
N PHE A 579 8.87 7.96 -10.76
CA PHE A 579 9.59 9.23 -10.81
C PHE A 579 10.86 9.21 -9.92
N LEU A 580 10.77 8.63 -8.73
CA LEU A 580 11.94 8.46 -7.86
C LEU A 580 12.97 7.48 -8.44
N VAL A 581 12.54 6.45 -9.17
CA VAL A 581 13.47 5.57 -9.92
C VAL A 581 14.20 6.37 -10.99
N TYR A 582 13.50 7.22 -11.74
CA TYR A 582 14.11 8.16 -12.69
C TYR A 582 15.14 9.09 -12.02
N LEU A 583 14.79 9.71 -10.90
CA LEU A 583 15.71 10.56 -10.13
C LEU A 583 16.94 9.77 -9.63
N LYS A 584 16.75 8.56 -9.18
CA LYS A 584 17.84 7.68 -8.71
C LYS A 584 18.79 7.31 -9.86
N GLN A 585 18.27 7.05 -11.05
CA GLN A 585 19.08 6.81 -12.25
C GLN A 585 19.88 8.06 -12.63
N SER A 586 19.27 9.24 -12.56
CA SER A 586 19.94 10.51 -12.81
C SER A 586 21.13 10.75 -11.87
N LEU A 587 20.99 10.39 -10.58
CA LEU A 587 22.08 10.45 -9.61
C LEU A 587 23.22 9.46 -9.94
N LEU A 588 22.87 8.21 -10.27
CA LEU A 588 23.87 7.17 -10.56
C LEU A 588 24.67 7.47 -11.82
N ASN A 589 24.01 8.03 -12.83
CA ASN A 589 24.64 8.38 -14.11
C ASN A 589 25.31 9.76 -14.10
N ASN A 590 25.27 10.48 -12.97
CA ASN A 590 25.71 11.88 -12.83
C ASN A 590 25.13 12.80 -13.93
N SER A 591 23.91 12.54 -14.40
CA SER A 591 23.31 13.27 -15.52
C SER A 591 22.64 14.57 -15.03
N VAL A 592 21.40 14.51 -14.57
CA VAL A 592 20.67 15.68 -14.10
C VAL A 592 20.50 15.59 -12.59
N THR A 593 21.21 16.43 -11.85
CA THR A 593 21.11 16.51 -10.38
C THR A 593 20.63 17.88 -9.88
N ILE A 594 20.52 18.85 -10.78
CA ILE A 594 20.03 20.21 -10.50
C ILE A 594 18.70 20.38 -11.19
N PHE A 595 17.72 20.87 -10.46
CA PHE A 595 16.36 21.09 -10.93
C PHE A 595 15.90 22.50 -10.58
N ASP A 596 14.97 23.03 -11.37
CA ASP A 596 14.23 24.21 -11.00
C ASP A 596 12.93 23.83 -10.29
N GLY A 597 12.52 24.62 -9.34
CA GLY A 597 11.29 24.46 -8.60
C GLY A 597 10.58 25.75 -8.31
N ILE A 598 9.33 25.68 -7.87
CA ILE A 598 8.52 26.82 -7.44
C ILE A 598 8.09 26.60 -5.99
N VAL A 599 8.28 27.61 -5.14
CA VAL A 599 7.90 27.52 -3.72
C VAL A 599 6.39 27.63 -3.58
N LEU A 600 5.78 26.69 -2.83
CA LEU A 600 4.34 26.61 -2.67
C LEU A 600 3.83 27.10 -1.31
N GLU A 601 4.65 27.05 -0.26
CA GLU A 601 4.27 27.38 1.11
C GLU A 601 5.29 28.35 1.73
N THR A 602 4.79 29.37 2.48
CA THR A 602 5.62 30.29 3.25
C THR A 602 6.25 29.61 4.45
N ASP A 603 5.42 28.86 5.21
CA ASP A 603 5.84 28.18 6.40
C ASP A 603 6.21 26.72 6.10
N GLY A 604 7.33 26.27 6.67
CA GLY A 604 7.80 24.90 6.58
C GLY A 604 7.39 24.07 7.81
N ASN A 605 7.45 22.77 7.67
CA ASN A 605 7.46 21.84 8.78
C ASN A 605 8.91 21.37 9.10
N THR A 606 9.07 20.35 9.92
CA THR A 606 10.38 19.75 10.27
C THR A 606 11.17 19.25 9.04
N LEU A 607 10.51 19.04 7.88
CA LEU A 607 11.14 18.62 6.64
C LEU A 607 11.44 19.80 5.69
N GLY A 608 11.17 21.03 6.11
CA GLY A 608 11.34 22.23 5.29
C GLY A 608 10.08 22.68 4.57
N ARG A 609 10.23 23.62 3.64
CA ARG A 609 9.15 24.23 2.88
C ARG A 609 8.79 23.40 1.66
N LEU A 610 7.52 23.41 1.27
CA LEU A 610 7.00 22.68 0.11
C LEU A 610 7.34 23.45 -1.17
N PHE A 611 7.82 22.70 -2.17
CA PHE A 611 8.02 23.19 -3.54
C PHE A 611 7.53 22.14 -4.55
N GLU A 612 7.23 22.55 -5.76
CA GLU A 612 6.95 21.68 -6.89
C GLU A 612 8.08 21.85 -7.94
N LEU A 613 8.51 20.75 -8.53
CA LEU A 613 9.48 20.80 -9.63
C LEU A 613 8.85 21.52 -10.83
N ARG A 614 9.62 22.37 -11.52
CA ARG A 614 9.12 23.19 -12.64
C ARG A 614 8.72 22.33 -13.83
N ASP A 615 9.58 21.35 -14.17
CA ASP A 615 9.39 20.50 -15.33
C ASP A 615 8.56 19.24 -15.05
N PHE A 616 8.22 18.97 -13.77
CA PHE A 616 7.50 17.78 -13.38
C PHE A 616 6.51 18.08 -12.26
N PRO A 617 5.23 17.64 -12.33
CA PRO A 617 4.22 17.93 -11.33
C PRO A 617 4.39 17.09 -10.05
N PHE A 618 5.62 17.04 -9.51
CA PHE A 618 5.95 16.34 -8.27
C PHE A 618 6.43 17.32 -7.20
N ARG A 619 5.94 17.11 -5.99
CA ARG A 619 6.19 17.96 -4.84
C ARG A 619 7.13 17.31 -3.85
N PHE A 620 8.06 18.14 -3.33
CA PHE A 620 9.02 17.74 -2.31
C PHE A 620 9.18 18.85 -1.27
N ARG A 621 9.96 18.57 -0.21
CA ARG A 621 10.29 19.54 0.82
C ARG A 621 11.81 19.63 0.97
N CYS A 622 12.31 20.84 1.21
CA CYS A 622 13.68 21.07 1.62
C CYS A 622 13.79 22.37 2.43
N GLU A 623 14.92 22.58 3.05
CA GLU A 623 15.22 23.86 3.68
C GLU A 623 15.40 24.94 2.61
N ILE A 624 14.53 25.96 2.63
CA ILE A 624 14.53 27.10 1.74
C ILE A 624 14.62 28.35 2.59
N PRO A 625 15.52 29.33 2.28
CA PRO A 625 15.63 30.58 3.05
C PRO A 625 14.29 31.31 3.19
N LYS A 626 14.05 31.92 4.35
CA LYS A 626 12.82 32.67 4.60
C LYS A 626 12.66 33.93 3.72
N SER A 627 13.77 34.43 3.16
CA SER A 627 13.76 35.55 2.23
C SER A 627 13.07 35.24 0.91
N ILE A 628 13.00 33.97 0.52
CA ILE A 628 12.31 33.52 -0.71
C ILE A 628 10.81 33.47 -0.44
N GLN A 629 10.00 34.08 -1.31
CA GLN A 629 8.56 34.12 -1.16
C GLN A 629 7.86 32.94 -1.85
N GLU A 630 6.58 32.75 -1.51
CA GLU A 630 5.71 31.82 -2.27
C GLU A 630 5.61 32.26 -3.74
N GLY A 631 5.56 31.30 -4.65
CA GLY A 631 5.51 31.56 -6.09
C GLY A 631 6.84 31.91 -6.72
N GLU A 632 7.92 32.10 -5.93
CA GLU A 632 9.25 32.33 -6.49
C GLU A 632 9.90 31.04 -6.98
N ASN A 633 10.68 31.18 -8.05
CA ASN A 633 11.48 30.10 -8.60
C ASN A 633 12.72 29.88 -7.75
N ILE A 634 13.11 28.63 -7.59
CA ILE A 634 14.29 28.21 -6.86
C ILE A 634 15.08 27.18 -7.69
N THR A 635 16.39 27.17 -7.49
CA THR A 635 17.24 26.10 -7.98
C THR A 635 17.59 25.16 -6.82
N ILE A 636 17.44 23.87 -7.05
CA ILE A 636 17.62 22.83 -6.04
C ILE A 636 18.50 21.71 -6.57
N LYS A 637 19.28 21.10 -5.68
CA LYS A 637 20.13 19.96 -5.96
C LYS A 637 19.57 18.71 -5.32
N LEU A 638 19.44 17.65 -6.09
CA LEU A 638 19.09 16.33 -5.60
C LEU A 638 20.29 15.68 -4.92
N ASN A 639 20.15 15.27 -3.65
CA ASN A 639 21.20 14.65 -2.86
C ASN A 639 21.04 13.13 -2.73
N SER A 640 19.82 12.66 -2.47
CA SER A 640 19.55 11.23 -2.28
C SER A 640 18.10 10.88 -2.61
N VAL A 641 17.85 9.60 -2.85
CA VAL A 641 16.53 9.06 -3.16
C VAL A 641 16.29 7.81 -2.32
N ASP A 642 15.17 7.79 -1.59
CA ASP A 642 14.67 6.64 -0.86
C ASP A 642 13.41 6.11 -1.54
N LEU A 643 13.55 4.98 -2.22
CA LEU A 643 12.44 4.38 -2.96
C LEU A 643 11.39 3.75 -2.04
N TRP A 644 11.82 3.21 -0.89
CA TRP A 644 10.91 2.56 0.05
C TRP A 644 9.95 3.57 0.70
N ASN A 645 10.50 4.66 1.21
CA ASN A 645 9.72 5.71 1.87
C ASN A 645 9.10 6.74 0.90
N ARG A 646 9.25 6.55 -0.43
CA ARG A 646 8.75 7.49 -1.45
C ARG A 646 9.27 8.91 -1.24
N ALA A 647 10.54 9.05 -0.87
CA ALA A 647 11.17 10.31 -0.54
C ALA A 647 12.39 10.61 -1.41
N ALA A 648 12.68 11.88 -1.60
CA ALA A 648 13.94 12.39 -2.13
C ALA A 648 14.40 13.58 -1.29
N GLN A 649 15.69 13.68 -1.07
CA GLN A 649 16.31 14.78 -0.36
C GLN A 649 16.88 15.77 -1.35
N PHE A 650 16.43 17.01 -1.23
CA PHE A 650 16.91 18.13 -2.01
C PHE A 650 17.58 19.15 -1.10
N ALA A 651 18.55 19.89 -1.64
CA ALA A 651 19.16 21.04 -1.03
C ALA A 651 18.92 22.26 -1.92
N TYR A 652 18.58 23.39 -1.29
CA TYR A 652 18.54 24.69 -1.97
C TYR A 652 19.96 25.05 -2.45
N LYS A 653 20.05 25.57 -3.67
CA LYS A 653 21.30 26.04 -4.27
C LYS A 653 21.26 27.57 -4.32
N PHE A 654 22.23 28.19 -3.65
CA PHE A 654 22.41 29.65 -3.65
C PHE A 654 22.81 30.16 -5.02
#